data_091f16cb07596e6eb85ab43588ed829b
#
_entry.id   091f16cb07596e6eb85ab43588ed829b
#
_cell.length_a   1.000
_cell.length_b   1.000
_cell.length_c   1.000
_cell.angle_alpha   90.00
_cell.angle_beta   90.00
_cell.angle_gamma   90.00
#
_symmetry.space_group_name_H-M   'P 1'
#
loop_
_entity.id
_entity.type
_entity.pdbx_description
1 polymer ?
#
loop_
_entity_poly.entity_id
_entity_poly.type
_entity_poly.pdbx_seq_one_letter_code
_entity_poly.pdbx_strand_id
1 'polypeptide(L)'
;KKGEGRKPVEDPESLRSRSNADIVAVLSEGEILGFEPGVDPLTRLYLDGIPIKNIDGSFNYTITNFYTGSSSAANGKGGLVPSINASIPGLIRGNVISQVNSVALDYRVGTQNQDPMPGFDNIKAEQSVSVRVTQAQGTVSRTTIASNWNRLRLRVGVGALFFINKDTGDVKGTSVEFNVKIRPDGGGLFVNENKTISGKSRGPVDFEYEYALPGMGPWVVSIQRLTGDPTSTSVTDDFYFKALVGYIDSSFRYPNTALIGLKIGAESFTRVPSVGAELLGVKIKVPTNYDPFTRTYQGIWNGTFKTEWSNNPAWIFYDLLTNTRYGAGEFIEEAQIDRYSLYSIAQYCDELVPDGKGGREPRMTFNAYITDRGEAYEVLNSMAAAFRGMLYFSEGTIVGIQDKPKPVSKIFSPSNVIQQVDDSGEVSEPCFSYEGTARKARKTVALISWNDPNDQYSSKIEYVEDRDGIERYGYREAEIRAFGTTSQGQAQRIGRWLLLTDQLEYETVTFKVATEGFFILPGEIIGIADPAKGGKRFGGRVTAATTTSVSIDAPFTIGAFSYLLYVTMEDGSILSRTVVNAPGETTMLSLSSPLPSAPLVNSPWILQEGNAGVRKFRVVSMVENDGVVTVLGTLYDEAKFVQTDSETILGTPRTRVASVQALPTVNGGSIVLGVPG
;
A
#
# COMPACT_ATOMS: atom_id res chain seq x y z
N LYS A 1 18.60 61.64 42.78
CA LYS A 1 18.26 60.31 42.23
C LYS A 1 16.90 60.48 41.53
N LYS A 2 16.88 60.56 40.18
CA LYS A 2 15.66 60.40 39.38
C LYS A 2 15.19 58.96 39.62
N GLY A 3 14.03 58.79 40.21
CA GLY A 3 13.41 57.47 40.31
C GLY A 3 13.19 56.90 38.93
N GLU A 4 13.64 55.68 38.68
CA GLU A 4 13.26 54.92 37.48
C GLU A 4 11.72 54.80 37.52
N GLY A 5 11.06 55.41 36.55
CA GLY A 5 9.61 55.29 36.39
C GLY A 5 9.25 53.82 36.13
N ARG A 6 8.25 53.31 36.80
CA ARG A 6 7.69 51.98 36.59
C ARG A 6 7.43 51.80 35.09
N LYS A 7 7.96 50.71 34.51
CA LYS A 7 7.66 50.34 33.12
C LYS A 7 6.20 49.89 33.00
N PRO A 8 5.50 50.29 31.95
CA PRO A 8 4.15 49.79 31.68
C PRO A 8 4.14 48.26 31.60
N VAL A 9 3.09 47.63 32.11
CA VAL A 9 2.88 46.19 32.08
C VAL A 9 1.80 45.89 31.02
N GLU A 10 2.07 44.91 30.18
CA GLU A 10 1.10 44.44 29.21
C GLU A 10 0.66 43.03 29.55
N ASP A 11 -0.68 42.82 29.70
CA ASP A 11 -1.24 41.49 29.87
C ASP A 11 -0.98 40.64 28.59
N PRO A 12 -0.76 39.32 28.70
CA PRO A 12 -0.61 38.44 27.55
C PRO A 12 -1.89 38.41 26.69
N GLU A 13 -1.74 38.11 25.41
CA GLU A 13 -2.85 37.83 24.52
C GLU A 13 -3.67 36.64 25.02
N SER A 14 -4.96 36.85 25.30
CA SER A 14 -5.84 35.83 25.89
C SER A 14 -7.03 35.46 25.00
N LEU A 15 -7.24 36.20 23.91
CA LEU A 15 -8.30 35.90 22.94
C LEU A 15 -7.75 35.18 21.70
N ARG A 16 -8.48 34.17 21.29
CA ARG A 16 -8.24 33.45 20.03
C ARG A 16 -9.55 33.31 19.28
N SER A 17 -9.52 33.24 17.97
CA SER A 17 -10.69 33.01 17.14
C SER A 17 -11.34 31.67 17.48
N ARG A 18 -12.66 31.68 17.63
CA ARG A 18 -13.47 30.48 17.83
C ARG A 18 -14.29 30.22 16.58
N SER A 19 -13.60 29.67 15.57
CA SER A 19 -14.24 29.20 14.35
C SER A 19 -13.95 27.71 14.18
N ASN A 20 -14.87 26.97 13.56
CA ASN A 20 -14.70 25.55 13.30
C ASN A 20 -14.53 25.32 11.80
N ALA A 21 -13.62 24.44 11.43
CA ALA A 21 -13.54 23.88 10.11
C ALA A 21 -14.17 22.47 10.10
N ASP A 22 -15.09 22.26 9.18
CA ASP A 22 -15.68 20.94 8.90
C ASP A 22 -15.02 20.40 7.64
N ILE A 23 -14.39 19.23 7.75
CA ILE A 23 -13.63 18.58 6.69
C ILE A 23 -14.23 17.21 6.49
N VAL A 24 -14.51 16.84 5.24
CA VAL A 24 -14.80 15.46 4.84
C VAL A 24 -13.72 15.06 3.85
N ALA A 25 -12.98 14.00 4.18
CA ALA A 25 -11.96 13.45 3.31
C ALA A 25 -12.35 12.04 2.86
N VAL A 26 -12.13 11.77 1.58
CA VAL A 26 -12.26 10.42 1.02
C VAL A 26 -11.03 9.63 1.42
N LEU A 27 -11.23 8.46 2.02
CA LEU A 27 -10.17 7.53 2.40
C LEU A 27 -9.89 6.50 1.31
N SER A 28 -10.94 5.98 0.71
CA SER A 28 -10.83 4.95 -0.32
C SER A 28 -12.08 4.86 -1.17
N GLU A 29 -11.89 4.50 -2.41
CA GLU A 29 -12.91 3.96 -3.30
C GLU A 29 -13.07 2.47 -3.01
N GLY A 30 -14.29 2.02 -2.70
CA GLY A 30 -14.58 0.67 -2.23
C GLY A 30 -14.71 0.56 -0.71
N GLU A 31 -15.30 -0.55 -0.26
CA GLU A 31 -15.44 -0.85 1.16
C GLU A 31 -14.10 -1.29 1.76
N ILE A 32 -13.65 -0.59 2.81
CA ILE A 32 -12.44 -0.95 3.57
C ILE A 32 -12.79 -1.79 4.79
N LEU A 33 -11.82 -2.53 5.32
CA LEU A 33 -11.99 -3.16 6.65
C LEU A 33 -12.01 -2.10 7.76
N GLY A 34 -11.25 -1.01 7.59
CA GLY A 34 -11.15 0.09 8.54
C GLY A 34 -10.02 -0.11 9.55
N PHE A 35 -10.25 0.23 10.81
CA PHE A 35 -9.23 0.07 11.84
C PHE A 35 -9.01 -1.40 12.19
N GLU A 36 -7.79 -1.75 12.58
CA GLU A 36 -7.42 -3.10 12.99
C GLU A 36 -8.30 -3.56 14.16
N PRO A 37 -8.93 -4.76 14.09
CA PRO A 37 -9.77 -5.27 15.16
C PRO A 37 -9.01 -5.38 16.49
N GLY A 38 -9.60 -4.83 17.56
CA GLY A 38 -9.00 -4.83 18.89
C GLY A 38 -8.03 -3.68 19.20
N VAL A 39 -7.71 -2.85 18.21
CA VAL A 39 -6.89 -1.64 18.40
C VAL A 39 -7.81 -0.42 18.55
N ASP A 40 -7.46 0.48 19.47
CA ASP A 40 -8.20 1.75 19.64
C ASP A 40 -7.98 2.64 18.40
N PRO A 41 -9.04 2.97 17.62
CA PRO A 41 -8.95 3.80 16.43
C PRO A 41 -8.23 5.13 16.64
N LEU A 42 -8.35 5.72 17.82
CA LEU A 42 -7.76 7.02 18.13
C LEU A 42 -6.23 6.99 18.22
N THR A 43 -5.65 5.80 18.43
CA THR A 43 -4.18 5.62 18.41
C THR A 43 -3.63 5.50 16.98
N ARG A 44 -4.52 5.31 15.99
CA ARG A 44 -4.21 5.12 14.58
C ARG A 44 -4.67 6.30 13.69
N LEU A 45 -5.14 7.38 14.33
CA LEU A 45 -5.49 8.64 13.68
C LEU A 45 -4.52 9.73 14.09
N TYR A 46 -4.02 10.47 13.10
CA TYR A 46 -2.96 11.46 13.27
C TYR A 46 -3.41 12.81 12.70
N LEU A 47 -3.08 13.89 13.41
CA LEU A 47 -3.19 15.26 12.93
C LEU A 47 -1.79 15.89 12.92
N ASP A 48 -1.33 16.35 11.75
CA ASP A 48 0.06 16.81 11.54
C ASP A 48 1.12 15.81 12.06
N GLY A 49 0.86 14.49 11.87
CA GLY A 49 1.75 13.41 12.31
C GLY A 49 1.69 13.09 13.81
N ILE A 50 0.85 13.78 14.60
CA ILE A 50 0.68 13.52 16.04
C ILE A 50 -0.58 12.65 16.22
N PRO A 51 -0.50 11.48 16.90
CA PRO A 51 -1.65 10.65 17.13
C PRO A 51 -2.67 11.38 18.02
N ILE A 52 -3.95 11.12 17.81
CA ILE A 52 -5.00 11.72 18.66
C ILE A 52 -4.89 11.22 20.09
N LYS A 53 -4.59 9.93 20.25
CA LYS A 53 -4.37 9.27 21.52
C LYS A 53 -3.07 8.47 21.48
N ASN A 54 -2.25 8.59 22.50
CA ASN A 54 -1.01 7.83 22.65
C ASN A 54 -1.31 6.39 23.10
N ILE A 55 -0.35 5.48 22.89
CA ILE A 55 -0.45 4.06 23.29
C ILE A 55 -0.60 3.91 24.81
N ASP A 56 -0.04 4.85 25.59
CA ASP A 56 -0.20 4.91 27.07
C ASP A 56 -1.59 5.36 27.53
N GLY A 57 -2.46 5.70 26.60
CA GLY A 57 -3.85 6.14 26.85
C GLY A 57 -4.00 7.65 27.03
N SER A 58 -2.93 8.43 27.04
CA SER A 58 -3.00 9.89 27.11
C SER A 58 -3.49 10.50 25.78
N PHE A 59 -4.22 11.63 25.85
CA PHE A 59 -4.72 12.32 24.68
C PHE A 59 -3.86 13.53 24.35
N ASN A 60 -3.51 13.69 23.07
CA ASN A 60 -2.84 14.87 22.55
C ASN A 60 -3.85 15.97 22.17
N TYR A 61 -5.13 15.62 22.03
CA TYR A 61 -6.23 16.53 21.68
C TYR A 61 -7.45 16.26 22.57
N THR A 62 -8.27 17.29 22.86
CA THR A 62 -9.55 17.10 23.52
C THR A 62 -10.60 16.65 22.49
N ILE A 63 -11.17 15.46 22.66
CA ILE A 63 -12.17 14.92 21.75
C ILE A 63 -13.56 15.19 22.31
N THR A 64 -14.42 15.84 21.52
CA THR A 64 -15.80 16.14 21.92
C THR A 64 -16.80 15.08 21.49
N ASN A 65 -16.62 14.47 20.31
CA ASN A 65 -17.47 13.40 19.79
C ASN A 65 -16.65 12.48 18.87
N PHE A 66 -16.78 11.19 19.07
CA PHE A 66 -16.27 10.17 18.16
C PHE A 66 -17.41 9.23 17.78
N TYR A 67 -17.81 9.27 16.52
CA TYR A 67 -18.82 8.37 15.97
C TYR A 67 -18.14 7.32 15.08
N THR A 68 -18.19 6.09 15.52
CA THR A 68 -17.98 4.95 14.64
C THR A 68 -19.36 4.55 14.14
N GLY A 69 -19.67 4.78 12.88
CA GLY A 69 -20.95 4.38 12.30
C GLY A 69 -21.15 2.89 12.47
N SER A 70 -21.85 2.50 13.54
CA SER A 70 -22.37 1.15 13.66
C SER A 70 -23.63 1.09 12.82
N SER A 71 -23.55 0.65 11.58
CA SER A 71 -24.70 0.01 10.98
C SER A 71 -25.01 -1.21 11.83
N SER A 72 -26.14 -1.21 12.51
CA SER A 72 -26.75 -2.40 13.04
C SER A 72 -27.16 -3.30 11.88
N ALA A 73 -26.21 -3.93 11.21
CA ALA A 73 -26.46 -5.07 10.38
C ALA A 73 -26.64 -6.26 11.34
N ALA A 74 -27.85 -6.39 11.84
CA ALA A 74 -28.33 -7.66 12.33
C ALA A 74 -28.30 -8.64 11.16
N ASN A 75 -27.22 -9.42 11.06
CA ASN A 75 -27.25 -10.77 10.49
C ASN A 75 -25.91 -11.46 10.80
N GLY A 76 -25.96 -12.24 11.84
CA GLY A 76 -25.31 -13.52 12.05
C GLY A 76 -23.81 -13.64 11.70
N LYS A 77 -22.95 -13.62 12.74
CA LYS A 77 -21.52 -14.00 12.73
C LYS A 77 -20.56 -12.96 12.16
N GLY A 78 -20.53 -11.80 12.79
CA GLY A 78 -19.45 -10.84 12.64
C GLY A 78 -18.92 -10.49 14.03
N GLY A 79 -17.61 -10.45 14.19
CA GLY A 79 -17.00 -9.96 15.40
C GLY A 79 -17.54 -8.57 15.73
N LEU A 80 -17.92 -8.39 16.98
CA LEU A 80 -18.31 -7.13 17.57
C LEU A 80 -17.19 -6.10 17.28
N VAL A 81 -17.45 -5.16 16.38
CA VAL A 81 -16.76 -3.87 16.44
C VAL A 81 -17.29 -3.25 17.74
N PRO A 82 -16.49 -3.04 18.77
CA PRO A 82 -16.99 -2.46 19.99
C PRO A 82 -17.53 -1.08 19.64
N SER A 83 -18.84 -0.89 19.83
CA SER A 83 -19.39 0.45 19.96
C SER A 83 -18.75 1.01 21.21
N ILE A 84 -17.71 1.81 21.06
CA ILE A 84 -17.11 2.52 22.18
C ILE A 84 -18.11 3.64 22.54
N ASN A 85 -19.15 3.28 23.28
CA ASN A 85 -19.79 4.17 24.20
C ASN A 85 -18.83 4.37 25.38
N ALA A 86 -17.65 4.90 25.11
CA ALA A 86 -16.80 5.41 26.15
C ALA A 86 -17.49 6.67 26.68
N SER A 87 -18.15 6.54 27.81
CA SER A 87 -18.44 7.68 28.66
C SER A 87 -17.10 8.23 29.10
N ILE A 88 -16.53 9.11 28.28
CA ILE A 88 -15.37 9.91 28.66
C ILE A 88 -15.94 10.93 29.66
N PRO A 89 -15.38 11.04 30.89
CA PRO A 89 -15.79 12.04 31.84
C PRO A 89 -15.61 13.42 31.20
N GLY A 90 -16.72 14.13 30.93
CA GLY A 90 -16.73 15.41 30.21
C GLY A 90 -17.57 15.45 28.94
N LEU A 91 -18.13 14.32 28.49
CA LEU A 91 -19.02 14.28 27.33
C LEU A 91 -20.39 14.81 27.71
N ILE A 92 -20.66 16.06 27.37
CA ILE A 92 -21.99 16.66 27.55
C ILE A 92 -22.85 16.29 26.35
N ARG A 93 -23.84 15.44 26.57
CA ARG A 93 -25.01 15.32 25.69
C ARG A 93 -25.79 16.61 25.75
N GLY A 94 -25.91 17.33 24.66
CA GLY A 94 -26.86 18.43 24.49
C GLY A 94 -26.20 19.79 24.28
N ASN A 95 -26.41 20.34 23.10
CA ASN A 95 -26.52 21.76 22.72
C ASN A 95 -25.61 22.81 23.36
N VAL A 96 -24.35 22.56 23.63
CA VAL A 96 -23.39 23.67 23.80
C VAL A 96 -22.02 23.20 23.28
N ILE A 97 -21.67 23.64 22.08
CA ILE A 97 -20.28 23.62 21.66
C ILE A 97 -19.59 24.79 22.35
N SER A 98 -19.17 24.61 23.57
CA SER A 98 -18.20 25.48 24.20
C SER A 98 -17.10 24.61 24.78
N GLN A 99 -15.97 24.65 24.17
CA GLN A 99 -14.65 24.82 24.77
C GLN A 99 -13.55 24.11 24.02
N VAL A 100 -12.56 24.95 23.63
CA VAL A 100 -11.12 24.79 23.65
C VAL A 100 -10.60 23.39 23.30
N ASN A 101 -9.95 23.29 22.16
CA ASN A 101 -9.20 22.13 21.69
C ASN A 101 -10.04 20.89 21.31
N SER A 102 -11.23 21.05 20.79
CA SER A 102 -12.11 19.93 20.48
C SER A 102 -11.99 19.48 19.04
N VAL A 103 -11.75 18.17 18.87
CA VAL A 103 -11.83 17.48 17.59
C VAL A 103 -13.07 16.57 17.63
N ALA A 104 -13.99 16.72 16.70
CA ALA A 104 -15.06 15.75 16.48
C ALA A 104 -14.71 14.90 15.24
N LEU A 105 -14.90 13.60 15.35
CA LEU A 105 -14.55 12.61 14.34
C LEU A 105 -15.75 11.74 14.03
N ASP A 106 -15.95 11.46 12.75
CA ASP A 106 -16.89 10.45 12.26
C ASP A 106 -16.24 9.73 11.07
N TYR A 107 -16.49 8.43 10.90
CA TYR A 107 -15.96 7.73 9.73
C TYR A 107 -16.94 6.68 9.20
N ARG A 108 -16.83 6.40 7.91
CA ARG A 108 -17.59 5.40 7.19
C ARG A 108 -16.63 4.50 6.44
N VAL A 109 -16.88 3.19 6.48
CA VAL A 109 -16.01 2.18 5.86
C VAL A 109 -16.31 1.97 4.37
N GLY A 110 -17.32 2.62 3.82
CA GLY A 110 -17.63 2.49 2.39
C GLY A 110 -18.58 1.35 2.05
N THR A 111 -19.48 0.96 2.95
CA THR A 111 -20.51 -0.03 2.61
C THR A 111 -21.51 0.54 1.61
N GLN A 112 -22.16 -0.34 0.82
CA GLN A 112 -23.19 0.06 -0.16
C GLN A 112 -24.34 0.86 0.48
N ASN A 113 -24.76 0.52 1.69
CA ASN A 113 -25.88 1.11 2.39
C ASN A 113 -25.47 1.82 3.68
N GLN A 114 -24.28 2.46 3.70
CA GLN A 114 -23.80 3.16 4.87
C GLN A 114 -24.70 4.34 5.27
N ASP A 115 -24.73 4.63 6.56
CA ASP A 115 -25.48 5.77 7.07
C ASP A 115 -24.79 7.10 6.74
N PRO A 116 -25.56 8.18 6.55
CA PRO A 116 -25.02 9.53 6.44
C PRO A 116 -24.13 9.90 7.64
N MET A 117 -23.24 10.86 7.45
CA MET A 117 -22.43 11.43 8.53
C MET A 117 -23.11 12.67 9.13
N PRO A 118 -23.81 12.57 10.27
CA PRO A 118 -24.56 13.68 10.82
C PRO A 118 -23.67 14.90 11.14
N GLY A 119 -24.02 16.04 10.59
CA GLY A 119 -23.29 17.30 10.83
C GLY A 119 -22.11 17.56 9.91
N PHE A 120 -21.76 16.62 9.03
CA PHE A 120 -20.75 16.80 7.98
C PHE A 120 -21.36 16.95 6.60
N ASP A 121 -22.46 16.25 6.33
CA ASP A 121 -23.17 16.29 5.05
C ASP A 121 -24.09 17.52 5.01
N ASN A 122 -23.52 18.68 4.73
CA ASN A 122 -24.30 19.89 4.68
C ASN A 122 -23.90 20.80 3.51
N ILE A 123 -24.92 21.45 2.95
CA ILE A 123 -24.74 22.52 1.98
C ILE A 123 -24.61 23.80 2.78
N LYS A 124 -23.49 24.52 2.59
CA LYS A 124 -23.20 25.79 3.26
C LYS A 124 -23.55 26.95 2.34
N ALA A 125 -24.26 27.94 2.88
CA ALA A 125 -24.48 29.23 2.21
C ALA A 125 -24.05 30.34 3.15
N GLU A 126 -23.05 31.15 2.75
CA GLU A 126 -22.56 32.27 3.53
C GLU A 126 -23.20 33.59 3.03
N GLN A 127 -23.82 34.31 3.96
CA GLN A 127 -24.32 35.66 3.75
C GLN A 127 -23.40 36.64 4.49
N SER A 128 -22.56 37.36 3.75
CA SER A 128 -21.71 38.40 4.34
C SER A 128 -22.54 39.56 4.84
N VAL A 129 -22.23 40.07 6.04
CA VAL A 129 -22.89 41.22 6.64
C VAL A 129 -21.93 42.39 6.86
N SER A 130 -20.78 42.14 7.48
CA SER A 130 -19.64 43.04 7.67
C SER A 130 -20.03 44.44 8.22
N VAL A 131 -20.89 44.50 9.24
CA VAL A 131 -21.38 45.76 9.85
C VAL A 131 -20.78 45.92 11.24
N ARG A 132 -20.21 47.11 11.53
CA ARG A 132 -19.82 47.50 12.89
C ARG A 132 -21.10 47.73 13.69
N VAL A 133 -21.19 47.16 14.90
CA VAL A 133 -22.34 47.28 15.79
C VAL A 133 -21.95 48.14 16.97
N THR A 134 -22.64 49.27 17.12
CA THR A 134 -22.47 50.23 18.22
C THR A 134 -23.70 50.25 19.12
N GLN A 135 -23.54 50.63 20.39
CA GLN A 135 -24.69 50.80 21.30
C GLN A 135 -25.61 51.91 20.79
N ALA A 136 -25.07 53.02 20.34
CA ALA A 136 -25.81 54.15 19.80
C ALA A 136 -26.67 53.80 18.58
N GLN A 137 -26.19 52.85 17.73
CA GLN A 137 -26.94 52.39 16.56
C GLN A 137 -28.11 51.47 16.90
N GLY A 138 -28.10 50.90 18.12
CA GLY A 138 -29.12 49.97 18.56
C GLY A 138 -29.03 48.60 17.93
N THR A 139 -30.14 48.01 17.53
CA THR A 139 -30.23 46.66 17.01
C THR A 139 -29.96 46.60 15.50
N VAL A 140 -29.00 45.80 15.09
CA VAL A 140 -28.73 45.49 13.69
C VAL A 140 -29.35 44.15 13.34
N SER A 141 -30.26 44.13 12.36
CA SER A 141 -30.97 42.92 11.93
C SER A 141 -30.64 42.53 10.49
N ARG A 142 -30.61 41.24 10.23
CA ARG A 142 -30.51 40.68 8.88
C ARG A 142 -31.45 39.49 8.74
N THR A 143 -32.12 39.39 7.61
CA THR A 143 -32.94 38.24 7.24
C THR A 143 -32.07 37.26 6.42
N THR A 144 -32.24 35.97 6.68
CA THR A 144 -31.52 34.93 5.94
C THR A 144 -31.94 34.89 4.46
N ILE A 145 -30.97 34.65 3.58
CA ILE A 145 -31.20 34.61 2.12
C ILE A 145 -32.00 33.39 1.64
N ALA A 146 -32.11 32.35 2.48
CA ALA A 146 -32.87 31.14 2.18
C ALA A 146 -33.74 30.73 3.38
N SER A 147 -34.83 30.03 3.09
CA SER A 147 -35.81 29.57 4.10
C SER A 147 -35.55 28.15 4.60
N ASN A 148 -34.74 27.35 3.88
CA ASN A 148 -34.55 25.92 4.13
C ASN A 148 -33.28 25.60 4.96
N TRP A 149 -32.75 26.57 5.70
CA TRP A 149 -31.64 26.33 6.60
C TRP A 149 -32.11 25.55 7.84
N ASN A 150 -31.42 24.44 8.13
CA ASN A 150 -31.66 23.65 9.33
C ASN A 150 -30.86 24.16 10.53
N ARG A 151 -29.69 24.76 10.25
CA ARG A 151 -28.80 25.35 11.24
C ARG A 151 -28.27 26.68 10.74
N LEU A 152 -28.03 27.57 11.69
CA LEU A 152 -27.44 28.88 11.45
C LEU A 152 -26.20 29.05 12.31
N ARG A 153 -25.11 29.44 11.69
CA ARG A 153 -23.89 29.87 12.37
C ARG A 153 -23.74 31.38 12.22
N LEU A 154 -23.81 32.06 13.36
CA LEU A 154 -23.60 33.49 13.48
C LEU A 154 -22.12 33.78 13.68
N ARG A 155 -21.47 34.54 12.77
CA ARG A 155 -20.10 35.00 12.90
C ARG A 155 -20.08 36.46 13.33
N VAL A 156 -19.48 36.72 14.50
CA VAL A 156 -19.20 38.07 15.03
C VAL A 156 -17.71 38.18 15.31
N GLY A 157 -17.22 39.40 15.51
CA GLY A 157 -15.80 39.55 15.83
C GLY A 157 -15.47 40.92 16.39
N VAL A 158 -14.29 41.04 16.94
CA VAL A 158 -13.67 42.30 17.37
C VAL A 158 -12.47 42.60 16.52
N GLY A 159 -12.25 43.89 16.19
CA GLY A 159 -11.07 44.34 15.45
C GLY A 159 -9.80 44.25 16.31
N ALA A 160 -9.92 44.61 17.56
CA ALA A 160 -9.01 44.44 18.67
C ALA A 160 -9.80 44.60 19.97
N LEU A 161 -9.26 44.09 21.09
CA LEU A 161 -9.94 44.15 22.40
C LEU A 161 -8.91 44.39 23.50
N PHE A 162 -8.78 45.64 23.96
CA PHE A 162 -7.89 46.01 25.05
C PHE A 162 -8.23 47.39 25.64
N PHE A 163 -7.71 47.63 26.83
CA PHE A 163 -7.79 48.90 27.54
C PHE A 163 -6.37 49.35 27.91
N ILE A 164 -6.07 50.63 27.71
CA ILE A 164 -4.80 51.28 28.09
C ILE A 164 -5.09 52.18 29.27
N ASN A 165 -4.45 51.90 30.41
CA ASN A 165 -4.48 52.81 31.53
C ASN A 165 -3.61 54.04 31.25
N LYS A 166 -4.20 55.21 31.18
CA LYS A 166 -3.50 56.45 30.80
C LYS A 166 -2.45 56.91 31.83
N ASP A 167 -2.63 56.53 33.09
CA ASP A 167 -1.75 56.97 34.16
C ASP A 167 -0.47 56.09 34.27
N THR A 168 -0.62 54.79 34.03
CA THR A 168 0.43 53.82 34.16
C THR A 168 0.99 53.30 32.83
N GLY A 169 0.27 53.50 31.74
CA GLY A 169 0.55 52.94 30.44
C GLY A 169 0.27 51.43 30.32
N ASP A 170 -0.26 50.80 31.34
CA ASP A 170 -0.56 49.36 31.35
C ASP A 170 -1.63 49.03 30.34
N VAL A 171 -1.45 47.90 29.63
CA VAL A 171 -2.40 47.39 28.64
C VAL A 171 -3.05 46.13 29.17
N LYS A 172 -4.36 46.16 29.32
CA LYS A 172 -5.16 45.08 29.90
C LYS A 172 -6.27 44.65 28.95
N GLY A 173 -6.79 43.43 29.18
CA GLY A 173 -7.98 42.92 28.50
C GLY A 173 -9.23 43.73 28.90
N THR A 174 -10.25 43.73 28.03
CA THR A 174 -11.57 44.30 28.25
C THR A 174 -12.65 43.33 27.75
N SER A 175 -13.92 43.76 27.73
CA SER A 175 -15.04 42.93 27.30
C SER A 175 -16.06 43.68 26.49
N VAL A 176 -16.72 42.96 25.57
CA VAL A 176 -17.91 43.41 24.83
C VAL A 176 -19.04 42.44 25.12
N GLU A 177 -20.16 42.97 25.62
CA GLU A 177 -21.39 42.23 25.79
C GLU A 177 -22.40 42.63 24.70
N PHE A 178 -23.08 41.62 24.15
CA PHE A 178 -24.08 41.80 23.10
C PHE A 178 -25.23 40.81 23.27
N ASN A 179 -26.41 41.19 22.80
CA ASN A 179 -27.59 40.36 22.76
C ASN A 179 -27.79 39.79 21.34
N VAL A 180 -28.14 38.51 21.25
CA VAL A 180 -28.53 37.82 20.03
C VAL A 180 -30.00 37.45 20.10
N LYS A 181 -30.78 37.85 19.09
CA LYS A 181 -32.16 37.44 18.90
C LYS A 181 -32.33 36.77 17.56
N ILE A 182 -33.00 35.62 17.54
CA ILE A 182 -33.36 34.89 16.33
C ILE A 182 -34.84 34.61 16.36
N ARG A 183 -35.53 34.92 15.26
CA ARG A 183 -36.96 34.65 15.10
C ARG A 183 -37.29 34.30 13.65
N PRO A 184 -38.35 33.54 13.39
CA PRO A 184 -38.92 33.43 12.05
C PRO A 184 -39.38 34.81 11.57
N ASP A 185 -39.31 35.07 10.27
CA ASP A 185 -39.86 36.31 9.72
C ASP A 185 -41.38 36.33 9.91
N GLY A 186 -41.89 37.39 10.60
CA GLY A 186 -43.30 37.47 11.00
C GLY A 186 -43.69 36.60 12.19
N GLY A 187 -42.78 35.86 12.84
CA GLY A 187 -43.05 34.97 13.98
C GLY A 187 -42.54 35.47 15.32
N GLY A 188 -42.84 34.69 16.36
CA GLY A 188 -42.38 34.92 17.74
C GLY A 188 -40.87 34.66 17.90
N LEU A 189 -40.33 35.14 19.02
CA LEU A 189 -38.92 35.03 19.36
C LEU A 189 -38.52 33.55 19.63
N PHE A 190 -37.49 33.07 18.96
CA PHE A 190 -36.96 31.71 19.14
C PHE A 190 -35.70 31.69 20.04
N VAL A 191 -34.76 32.62 19.80
CA VAL A 191 -33.55 32.78 20.62
C VAL A 191 -33.50 34.20 21.15
N ASN A 192 -33.15 34.35 22.42
CA ASN A 192 -32.88 35.65 23.06
C ASN A 192 -31.83 35.42 24.15
N GLU A 193 -30.59 35.72 23.87
CA GLU A 193 -29.50 35.46 24.81
C GLU A 193 -28.43 36.54 24.75
N ASN A 194 -27.80 36.79 25.90
CA ASN A 194 -26.62 37.64 25.97
C ASN A 194 -25.36 36.81 25.84
N LYS A 195 -24.41 37.35 25.13
CA LYS A 195 -23.05 36.78 24.94
C LYS A 195 -22.02 37.84 25.32
N THR A 196 -20.87 37.36 25.85
CA THR A 196 -19.77 38.23 26.23
C THR A 196 -18.49 37.73 25.59
N ILE A 197 -17.76 38.63 24.94
CA ILE A 197 -16.38 38.40 24.49
C ILE A 197 -15.50 39.16 25.49
N SER A 198 -14.61 38.43 26.20
CA SER A 198 -13.76 39.01 27.24
C SER A 198 -12.34 38.51 27.12
N GLY A 199 -11.37 39.42 27.21
CA GLY A 199 -9.95 39.12 27.13
C GLY A 199 -9.14 40.23 26.48
N LYS A 200 -7.92 39.91 26.05
CA LYS A 200 -7.06 40.84 25.36
C LYS A 200 -6.67 40.29 23.97
N SER A 201 -6.79 41.13 22.94
CA SER A 201 -6.23 40.91 21.62
C SER A 201 -5.86 42.25 20.96
N ARG A 202 -4.66 42.32 20.39
CA ARG A 202 -4.25 43.47 19.56
C ARG A 202 -4.65 43.34 18.10
N GLY A 203 -5.08 42.16 17.68
CA GLY A 203 -5.53 41.87 16.32
C GLY A 203 -6.98 41.43 16.24
N PRO A 204 -7.54 41.27 15.03
CA PRO A 204 -8.91 40.83 14.84
C PRO A 204 -9.10 39.38 15.30
N VAL A 205 -10.21 39.16 16.01
CA VAL A 205 -10.63 37.85 16.52
C VAL A 205 -12.09 37.61 16.18
N ASP A 206 -12.38 36.43 15.65
CA ASP A 206 -13.73 36.03 15.25
C ASP A 206 -14.30 34.96 16.16
N PHE A 207 -15.63 35.05 16.40
CA PHE A 207 -16.39 34.12 17.20
C PHE A 207 -17.59 33.60 16.41
N GLU A 208 -17.80 32.29 16.46
CA GLU A 208 -18.94 31.64 15.83
C GLU A 208 -19.86 31.04 16.87
N TYR A 209 -21.16 31.27 16.69
CA TYR A 209 -22.22 30.73 17.53
C TYR A 209 -23.20 29.98 16.63
N GLU A 210 -23.44 28.69 16.93
CA GLU A 210 -24.28 27.81 16.12
C GLU A 210 -25.65 27.62 16.79
N TYR A 211 -26.72 27.70 16.00
CA TYR A 211 -28.11 27.55 16.40
C TYR A 211 -28.82 26.55 15.48
N ALA A 212 -29.43 25.51 16.05
CA ALA A 212 -30.34 24.64 15.32
C ALA A 212 -31.67 25.40 15.11
N LEU A 213 -32.18 25.40 13.89
CA LEU A 213 -33.41 26.09 13.52
C LEU A 213 -34.57 25.08 13.50
N PRO A 214 -35.66 25.35 14.26
CA PRO A 214 -36.74 24.36 14.46
C PRO A 214 -37.70 24.21 13.28
N GLY A 215 -37.50 24.92 12.20
CA GLY A 215 -38.39 24.86 11.03
C GLY A 215 -37.90 25.69 9.87
N MET A 216 -38.77 25.87 8.87
CA MET A 216 -38.44 26.69 7.71
C MET A 216 -38.46 28.17 8.02
N GLY A 217 -37.51 28.90 7.47
CA GLY A 217 -37.42 30.36 7.52
C GLY A 217 -38.25 31.04 6.44
N PRO A 218 -37.90 32.28 6.04
CA PRO A 218 -36.68 32.99 6.42
C PRO A 218 -36.60 33.37 7.90
N TRP A 219 -35.35 33.50 8.39
CA TRP A 219 -35.08 33.84 9.79
C TRP A 219 -34.48 35.21 9.90
N VAL A 220 -34.93 35.99 10.90
CA VAL A 220 -34.39 37.31 11.24
C VAL A 220 -33.43 37.16 12.40
N VAL A 221 -32.15 37.47 12.15
CA VAL A 221 -31.09 37.50 13.16
C VAL A 221 -30.78 38.93 13.51
N SER A 222 -30.88 39.24 14.79
CA SER A 222 -30.68 40.59 15.31
C SER A 222 -29.59 40.59 16.37
N ILE A 223 -28.67 41.52 16.26
CA ILE A 223 -27.57 41.72 17.21
C ILE A 223 -27.66 43.13 17.76
N GLN A 224 -27.53 43.26 19.07
CA GLN A 224 -27.48 44.51 19.77
C GLN A 224 -26.29 44.55 20.72
N ARG A 225 -25.41 45.52 20.59
CA ARG A 225 -24.33 45.76 21.54
C ARG A 225 -24.91 46.32 22.84
N LEU A 226 -24.56 45.69 23.98
CA LEU A 226 -25.00 46.11 25.31
C LEU A 226 -23.94 46.96 26.02
N THR A 227 -22.67 46.65 25.82
CA THR A 227 -21.55 47.47 26.32
C THR A 227 -21.58 48.86 25.70
N GLY A 228 -21.41 49.89 26.49
CA GLY A 228 -21.32 51.28 26.02
C GLY A 228 -20.27 51.49 24.95
N ASP A 229 -20.54 52.39 24.03
CA ASP A 229 -19.54 52.76 23.03
C ASP A 229 -18.38 53.50 23.72
N PRO A 230 -17.10 53.23 23.31
CA PRO A 230 -15.96 53.87 23.98
C PRO A 230 -15.99 55.40 23.82
N THR A 231 -15.88 56.09 24.93
CA THR A 231 -15.84 57.55 24.98
C THR A 231 -14.42 58.11 24.94
N SER A 232 -13.42 57.25 24.93
CA SER A 232 -12.00 57.64 24.88
C SER A 232 -11.17 56.65 24.04
N THR A 233 -10.04 57.14 23.55
CA THR A 233 -9.05 56.30 22.80
C THR A 233 -8.32 55.29 23.68
N SER A 234 -8.60 55.24 24.99
CA SER A 234 -8.02 54.24 25.91
C SER A 234 -8.61 52.84 25.77
N VAL A 235 -9.83 52.73 25.24
CA VAL A 235 -10.52 51.47 25.00
C VAL A 235 -10.60 51.21 23.53
N THR A 236 -10.17 50.02 23.11
CA THR A 236 -10.35 49.54 21.75
C THR A 236 -11.18 48.27 21.82
N ASP A 237 -12.43 48.35 21.35
CA ASP A 237 -13.42 47.29 21.49
C ASP A 237 -14.46 47.30 20.34
N ASP A 238 -14.02 47.65 19.14
CA ASP A 238 -14.86 47.63 17.95
C ASP A 238 -15.44 46.25 17.71
N PHE A 239 -16.76 46.15 17.67
CA PHE A 239 -17.51 44.91 17.53
C PHE A 239 -18.25 44.88 16.19
N TYR A 240 -18.20 43.72 15.52
CA TYR A 240 -18.72 43.55 14.17
C TYR A 240 -19.65 42.34 14.07
N PHE A 241 -20.76 42.51 13.37
CA PHE A 241 -21.59 41.46 12.82
C PHE A 241 -21.01 41.08 11.43
N LYS A 242 -20.31 39.97 11.33
CA LYS A 242 -19.53 39.64 10.15
C LYS A 242 -20.29 38.87 9.08
N ALA A 243 -20.97 37.75 9.48
CA ALA A 243 -21.66 36.90 8.53
C ALA A 243 -22.73 36.03 9.20
N LEU A 244 -23.67 35.56 8.38
CA LEU A 244 -24.56 34.44 8.65
C LEU A 244 -24.20 33.29 7.75
N VAL A 245 -23.93 32.12 8.31
CA VAL A 245 -23.66 30.88 7.55
C VAL A 245 -24.82 29.93 7.80
N GLY A 246 -25.59 29.69 6.76
CA GLY A 246 -26.69 28.73 6.79
C GLY A 246 -26.23 27.33 6.39
N TYR A 247 -26.79 26.33 7.04
CA TYR A 247 -26.57 24.95 6.75
C TYR A 247 -27.87 24.26 6.38
N ILE A 248 -27.84 23.53 5.28
CA ILE A 248 -28.87 22.60 4.89
C ILE A 248 -28.31 21.22 5.13
N ASP A 249 -28.76 20.55 6.17
CA ASP A 249 -28.34 19.18 6.45
C ASP A 249 -28.90 18.26 5.37
N SER A 250 -28.03 17.60 4.64
CA SER A 250 -28.35 16.61 3.65
C SER A 250 -27.95 15.23 4.16
N SER A 251 -28.61 14.20 3.63
CA SER A 251 -28.38 12.83 4.06
C SER A 251 -27.65 12.05 2.95
N PHE A 252 -26.48 12.54 2.56
CA PHE A 252 -25.66 11.84 1.57
C PHE A 252 -25.05 10.58 2.19
N ARG A 253 -25.17 9.47 1.47
CA ARG A 253 -24.71 8.17 1.97
C ARG A 253 -23.36 7.74 1.40
N TYR A 254 -22.92 8.31 0.28
CA TYR A 254 -21.66 7.98 -0.42
C TYR A 254 -21.42 6.46 -0.54
N PRO A 255 -22.28 5.71 -1.26
CA PRO A 255 -22.16 4.27 -1.37
C PRO A 255 -20.78 3.85 -1.90
N ASN A 256 -20.22 2.79 -1.33
CA ASN A 256 -18.90 2.23 -1.70
C ASN A 256 -17.73 3.24 -1.63
N THR A 257 -17.83 4.26 -0.79
CA THR A 257 -16.77 5.25 -0.59
C THR A 257 -16.47 5.37 0.91
N ALA A 258 -15.26 5.03 1.31
CA ALA A 258 -14.82 5.19 2.69
C ALA A 258 -14.46 6.67 2.96
N LEU A 259 -14.97 7.21 4.07
CA LEU A 259 -14.90 8.63 4.38
C LEU A 259 -14.48 8.85 5.84
N ILE A 260 -13.81 9.96 6.09
CA ILE A 260 -13.59 10.50 7.42
C ILE A 260 -14.07 11.94 7.49
N GLY A 261 -14.90 12.24 8.48
CA GLY A 261 -15.34 13.59 8.83
C GLY A 261 -14.58 14.11 10.05
N LEU A 262 -14.06 15.31 9.95
CA LEU A 262 -13.31 16.00 10.99
C LEU A 262 -13.90 17.38 11.23
N LYS A 263 -14.21 17.69 12.47
CA LYS A 263 -14.54 19.06 12.90
C LYS A 263 -13.45 19.52 13.85
N ILE A 264 -12.75 20.57 13.47
CA ILE A 264 -11.61 21.11 14.21
C ILE A 264 -11.83 22.58 14.56
N GLY A 265 -11.46 22.96 15.78
CA GLY A 265 -11.54 24.36 16.25
C GLY A 265 -10.26 25.15 15.89
N ALA A 266 -10.43 26.37 15.39
CA ALA A 266 -9.32 27.27 15.06
C ALA A 266 -8.46 27.66 16.28
N GLU A 267 -8.92 27.40 17.49
CA GLU A 267 -8.15 27.64 18.72
C GLU A 267 -6.95 26.70 18.84
N SER A 268 -7.06 25.48 18.26
CA SER A 268 -6.03 24.43 18.34
C SER A 268 -5.08 24.42 17.16
N PHE A 269 -5.52 24.97 16.03
CA PHE A 269 -4.79 24.87 14.78
C PHE A 269 -4.72 26.21 14.07
N THR A 270 -3.52 26.65 13.72
CA THR A 270 -3.30 27.87 12.92
C THR A 270 -3.62 27.68 11.45
N ARG A 271 -3.70 26.42 11.01
CA ARG A 271 -4.07 25.97 9.65
C ARG A 271 -4.85 24.67 9.76
N VAL A 272 -5.48 24.27 8.67
CA VAL A 272 -6.07 22.93 8.57
C VAL A 272 -4.94 21.90 8.68
N PRO A 273 -4.98 20.99 9.68
CA PRO A 273 -3.94 19.99 9.86
C PRO A 273 -4.02 18.94 8.74
N SER A 274 -2.89 18.32 8.44
CA SER A 274 -2.87 17.10 7.64
C SER A 274 -3.48 15.95 8.44
N VAL A 275 -4.31 15.14 7.79
CA VAL A 275 -4.98 13.99 8.41
C VAL A 275 -4.31 12.73 7.95
N GLY A 276 -3.82 11.92 8.87
CA GLY A 276 -3.31 10.58 8.63
C GLY A 276 -4.17 9.54 9.34
N ALA A 277 -4.38 8.41 8.69
CA ALA A 277 -5.07 7.26 9.28
C ALA A 277 -4.36 5.97 8.90
N GLU A 278 -4.09 5.12 9.88
CA GLU A 278 -3.58 3.77 9.65
C GLU A 278 -4.75 2.80 9.61
N LEU A 279 -5.02 2.25 8.44
CA LEU A 279 -6.22 1.48 8.13
C LEU A 279 -5.88 0.18 7.42
N LEU A 280 -6.66 -0.85 7.68
CA LEU A 280 -6.73 -2.01 6.83
C LEU A 280 -7.61 -1.64 5.61
N GLY A 281 -7.02 -1.73 4.42
CA GLY A 281 -7.57 -1.18 3.18
C GLY A 281 -8.79 -1.90 2.64
N VAL A 282 -8.95 -1.83 1.32
CA VAL A 282 -10.13 -2.32 0.61
C VAL A 282 -10.31 -3.83 0.79
N LYS A 283 -11.57 -4.24 1.00
CA LYS A 283 -11.98 -5.65 0.95
C LYS A 283 -12.03 -6.09 -0.51
N ILE A 284 -11.33 -7.16 -0.81
CA ILE A 284 -11.11 -7.68 -2.16
C ILE A 284 -11.68 -9.08 -2.31
N LYS A 285 -11.76 -9.57 -3.55
CA LYS A 285 -12.11 -10.95 -3.85
C LYS A 285 -10.99 -11.90 -3.41
N VAL A 286 -11.29 -12.78 -2.47
CA VAL A 286 -10.39 -13.85 -2.01
C VAL A 286 -11.07 -15.20 -2.10
N PRO A 287 -10.35 -16.33 -2.23
CA PRO A 287 -10.96 -17.65 -2.28
C PRO A 287 -11.83 -17.95 -1.07
N THR A 288 -12.94 -18.65 -1.27
CA THR A 288 -13.84 -19.02 -0.16
C THR A 288 -13.20 -19.89 0.90
N ASN A 289 -12.17 -20.68 0.53
CA ASN A 289 -11.41 -21.54 1.43
C ASN A 289 -10.20 -20.86 2.10
N TYR A 290 -9.99 -19.56 1.86
CA TYR A 290 -8.86 -18.79 2.38
C TYR A 290 -9.24 -17.98 3.60
N ASP A 291 -8.43 -18.03 4.65
CA ASP A 291 -8.47 -17.11 5.79
C ASP A 291 -7.33 -16.10 5.67
N PRO A 292 -7.61 -14.83 5.39
CA PRO A 292 -6.57 -13.83 5.16
C PRO A 292 -5.81 -13.39 6.42
N PHE A 293 -6.36 -13.59 7.62
CA PHE A 293 -5.68 -13.22 8.86
C PHE A 293 -4.68 -14.30 9.29
N THR A 294 -5.06 -15.57 9.20
CA THR A 294 -4.17 -16.71 9.47
C THR A 294 -3.36 -17.13 8.25
N ARG A 295 -3.72 -16.64 7.06
CA ARG A 295 -3.11 -16.95 5.75
C ARG A 295 -3.12 -18.45 5.44
N THR A 296 -4.22 -19.10 5.79
CA THR A 296 -4.38 -20.55 5.62
C THR A 296 -5.48 -20.88 4.60
N TYR A 297 -5.29 -21.96 3.89
CA TYR A 297 -6.20 -22.48 2.89
C TYR A 297 -6.77 -23.81 3.37
N GLN A 298 -8.10 -23.93 3.46
CA GLN A 298 -8.77 -25.11 3.98
C GLN A 298 -9.44 -25.92 2.86
N GLY A 299 -9.04 -27.18 2.72
CA GLY A 299 -9.63 -28.08 1.73
C GLY A 299 -9.31 -27.69 0.28
N ILE A 300 -10.06 -28.28 -0.65
CA ILE A 300 -9.93 -28.02 -2.08
C ILE A 300 -10.78 -26.80 -2.45
N TRP A 301 -10.18 -25.83 -3.14
CA TRP A 301 -10.90 -24.68 -3.64
C TRP A 301 -11.69 -25.01 -4.91
N ASN A 302 -12.95 -24.65 -4.94
CA ASN A 302 -13.86 -24.87 -6.06
C ASN A 302 -13.93 -23.71 -7.08
N GLY A 303 -13.03 -22.72 -6.95
CA GLY A 303 -12.99 -21.55 -7.84
C GLY A 303 -13.93 -20.40 -7.46
N THR A 304 -14.63 -20.48 -6.30
CA THR A 304 -15.52 -19.40 -5.83
C THR A 304 -14.79 -18.42 -4.91
N PHE A 305 -15.28 -17.18 -4.89
CA PHE A 305 -14.71 -16.08 -4.11
C PHE A 305 -15.66 -15.57 -3.04
N LYS A 306 -15.10 -14.98 -1.99
CA LYS A 306 -15.75 -14.15 -0.99
C LYS A 306 -15.05 -12.79 -0.94
N THR A 307 -15.71 -11.78 -0.37
CA THR A 307 -15.12 -10.44 -0.22
C THR A 307 -14.62 -10.28 1.21
N GLU A 308 -13.31 -10.18 1.38
CA GLU A 308 -12.63 -9.94 2.65
C GLU A 308 -11.36 -9.12 2.44
N TRP A 309 -10.86 -8.52 3.52
CA TRP A 309 -9.57 -7.84 3.46
C TRP A 309 -8.42 -8.84 3.30
N SER A 310 -7.47 -8.50 2.45
CA SER A 310 -6.21 -9.25 2.33
C SER A 310 -5.11 -8.34 1.79
N ASN A 311 -3.87 -8.55 2.25
CA ASN A 311 -2.67 -7.94 1.68
C ASN A 311 -1.82 -8.96 0.91
N ASN A 312 -2.41 -10.08 0.49
CA ASN A 312 -1.76 -11.00 -0.45
C ASN A 312 -1.73 -10.38 -1.85
N PRO A 313 -0.53 -10.19 -2.44
CA PRO A 313 -0.39 -9.47 -3.71
C PRO A 313 -1.12 -10.13 -4.88
N ALA A 314 -1.25 -11.46 -4.91
CA ALA A 314 -1.94 -12.16 -5.99
C ALA A 314 -3.46 -11.91 -5.97
N TRP A 315 -4.08 -11.82 -4.77
CA TRP A 315 -5.51 -11.53 -4.67
C TRP A 315 -5.82 -10.06 -4.91
N ILE A 316 -4.95 -9.14 -4.48
CA ILE A 316 -5.05 -7.72 -4.82
C ILE A 316 -4.95 -7.56 -6.35
N PHE A 317 -4.03 -8.27 -6.97
CA PHE A 317 -3.86 -8.26 -8.42
C PHE A 317 -5.12 -8.78 -9.14
N TYR A 318 -5.70 -9.90 -8.68
CA TYR A 318 -6.95 -10.45 -9.23
C TYR A 318 -8.11 -9.45 -9.10
N ASP A 319 -8.24 -8.80 -7.94
CA ASP A 319 -9.28 -7.80 -7.71
C ASP A 319 -9.13 -6.60 -8.66
N LEU A 320 -7.92 -6.09 -8.84
CA LEU A 320 -7.67 -5.00 -9.79
C LEU A 320 -7.98 -5.38 -11.25
N LEU A 321 -7.78 -6.63 -11.64
CA LEU A 321 -8.17 -7.07 -12.97
C LEU A 321 -9.68 -7.17 -13.15
N THR A 322 -10.43 -7.53 -12.08
CA THR A 322 -11.87 -7.86 -12.17
C THR A 322 -12.80 -6.81 -11.60
N ASN A 323 -12.28 -5.80 -10.92
CA ASN A 323 -13.10 -4.76 -10.31
C ASN A 323 -13.50 -3.70 -11.34
N THR A 324 -14.82 -3.49 -11.51
CA THR A 324 -15.38 -2.55 -12.48
C THR A 324 -15.34 -1.09 -12.01
N ARG A 325 -15.08 -0.84 -10.73
CA ARG A 325 -15.15 0.50 -10.15
C ARG A 325 -13.81 1.22 -10.16
N TYR A 326 -12.73 0.55 -9.73
CA TYR A 326 -11.38 1.13 -9.64
C TYR A 326 -10.32 0.30 -10.36
N GLY A 327 -10.70 -0.78 -10.99
CA GLY A 327 -9.82 -1.69 -11.71
C GLY A 327 -10.12 -1.77 -13.20
N ALA A 328 -9.67 -2.85 -13.84
CA ALA A 328 -9.81 -3.11 -15.26
C ALA A 328 -11.05 -3.96 -15.62
N GLY A 329 -11.95 -4.21 -14.69
CA GLY A 329 -13.08 -5.13 -14.85
C GLY A 329 -14.16 -4.69 -15.87
N GLU A 330 -14.10 -3.45 -16.39
CA GLU A 330 -14.90 -3.05 -17.54
C GLU A 330 -14.35 -3.60 -18.87
N PHE A 331 -13.07 -3.97 -18.91
CA PHE A 331 -12.35 -4.44 -20.11
C PHE A 331 -11.94 -5.90 -20.04
N ILE A 332 -11.83 -6.47 -18.83
CA ILE A 332 -11.35 -7.83 -18.60
C ILE A 332 -12.43 -8.63 -17.86
N GLU A 333 -12.89 -9.70 -18.50
CA GLU A 333 -13.85 -10.62 -17.89
C GLU A 333 -13.14 -11.62 -16.97
N GLU A 334 -13.81 -12.07 -15.91
CA GLU A 334 -13.26 -13.07 -14.98
C GLU A 334 -12.85 -14.39 -15.66
N ALA A 335 -13.53 -14.76 -16.74
CA ALA A 335 -13.22 -15.95 -17.53
C ALA A 335 -11.88 -15.84 -18.29
N GLN A 336 -11.39 -14.62 -18.50
CA GLN A 336 -10.13 -14.35 -19.17
C GLN A 336 -8.92 -14.38 -18.21
N ILE A 337 -9.10 -14.78 -16.96
CA ILE A 337 -8.03 -14.82 -15.97
C ILE A 337 -7.86 -16.24 -15.46
N ASP A 338 -6.63 -16.77 -15.53
CA ASP A 338 -6.29 -18.03 -14.89
C ASP A 338 -6.17 -17.85 -13.37
N ARG A 339 -7.33 -18.00 -12.70
CA ARG A 339 -7.44 -17.90 -11.24
C ARG A 339 -6.67 -18.98 -10.49
N TYR A 340 -6.41 -20.14 -11.11
CA TYR A 340 -5.69 -21.24 -10.45
C TYR A 340 -4.18 -21.01 -10.44
N SER A 341 -3.62 -20.38 -11.48
CA SER A 341 -2.23 -19.92 -11.45
C SER A 341 -2.03 -18.89 -10.34
N LEU A 342 -2.95 -17.92 -10.22
CA LEU A 342 -2.92 -16.91 -9.14
C LEU A 342 -3.10 -17.55 -7.76
N TYR A 343 -3.93 -18.58 -7.62
CA TYR A 343 -4.07 -19.33 -6.36
C TYR A 343 -2.73 -19.96 -5.92
N SER A 344 -2.02 -20.58 -6.86
CA SER A 344 -0.69 -21.14 -6.58
C SER A 344 0.36 -20.06 -6.24
N ILE A 345 0.26 -18.88 -6.86
CA ILE A 345 1.10 -17.72 -6.53
C ILE A 345 0.77 -17.21 -5.13
N ALA A 346 -0.51 -17.09 -4.82
CA ALA A 346 -0.97 -16.61 -3.52
C ALA A 346 -0.50 -17.51 -2.36
N GLN A 347 -0.58 -18.84 -2.53
CA GLN A 347 -0.08 -19.78 -1.54
C GLN A 347 1.42 -19.60 -1.28
N TYR A 348 2.22 -19.44 -2.33
CA TYR A 348 3.66 -19.20 -2.20
C TYR A 348 3.97 -17.85 -1.52
N CYS A 349 3.15 -16.81 -1.75
CA CYS A 349 3.29 -15.52 -1.08
C CYS A 349 2.99 -15.61 0.43
N ASP A 350 2.04 -16.49 0.82
CA ASP A 350 1.61 -16.64 2.22
C ASP A 350 2.52 -17.56 3.06
N GLU A 351 3.44 -18.32 2.42
CA GLU A 351 4.39 -19.12 3.17
C GLU A 351 5.24 -18.26 4.11
N LEU A 352 5.41 -18.73 5.35
CA LEU A 352 6.18 -18.01 6.36
C LEU A 352 7.68 -18.20 6.15
N VAL A 353 8.41 -17.10 6.12
CA VAL A 353 9.88 -17.05 6.00
C VAL A 353 10.47 -16.23 7.15
N PRO A 354 11.76 -16.34 7.47
CA PRO A 354 12.40 -15.51 8.48
C PRO A 354 12.26 -14.00 8.17
N ASP A 355 11.93 -13.20 9.19
CA ASP A 355 11.78 -11.74 9.08
C ASP A 355 13.09 -10.95 9.30
N GLY A 356 14.16 -11.66 9.65
CA GLY A 356 15.46 -11.06 9.98
C GLY A 356 15.52 -10.39 11.35
N LYS A 357 14.48 -10.50 12.17
CA LYS A 357 14.37 -9.96 13.53
C LYS A 357 14.13 -11.05 14.59
N GLY A 358 14.28 -12.31 14.17
CA GLY A 358 14.07 -13.49 15.02
C GLY A 358 12.66 -14.07 14.99
N GLY A 359 11.78 -13.50 14.19
CA GLY A 359 10.41 -13.97 13.93
C GLY A 359 10.24 -14.54 12.52
N ARG A 360 9.00 -14.69 12.13
CA ARG A 360 8.60 -15.11 10.77
C ARG A 360 7.51 -14.18 10.24
N GLU A 361 7.54 -13.93 8.96
CA GLU A 361 6.56 -13.14 8.24
C GLU A 361 6.15 -13.83 6.93
N PRO A 362 5.02 -13.47 6.30
CA PRO A 362 4.70 -13.94 4.96
C PRO A 362 5.80 -13.57 3.97
N ARG A 363 6.07 -14.47 3.02
CA ARG A 363 7.13 -14.25 2.03
C ARG A 363 6.92 -12.96 1.25
N MET A 364 5.67 -12.64 0.86
CA MET A 364 5.33 -11.44 0.12
C MET A 364 3.99 -10.88 0.57
N THR A 365 3.97 -9.58 0.86
CA THR A 365 2.77 -8.79 1.17
C THR A 365 2.78 -7.54 0.31
N PHE A 366 1.60 -6.96 0.12
CA PHE A 366 1.45 -5.72 -0.62
C PHE A 366 0.51 -4.77 0.12
N ASN A 367 1.01 -3.60 0.47
CA ASN A 367 0.27 -2.54 1.14
C ASN A 367 0.60 -1.22 0.43
N ALA A 368 -0.37 -0.64 -0.27
CA ALA A 368 -0.17 0.61 -0.98
C ALA A 368 -1.41 1.48 -0.95
N TYR A 369 -1.20 2.78 -1.05
CA TYR A 369 -2.22 3.77 -1.31
C TYR A 369 -1.97 4.34 -2.70
N ILE A 370 -2.89 4.07 -3.62
CA ILE A 370 -2.77 4.45 -5.04
C ILE A 370 -3.65 5.68 -5.26
N THR A 371 -3.03 6.83 -5.54
CA THR A 371 -3.71 8.10 -5.80
C THR A 371 -3.56 8.57 -7.23
N ASP A 372 -2.50 8.13 -7.90
CA ASP A 372 -2.17 8.59 -9.24
C ASP A 372 -2.89 7.75 -10.30
N ARG A 373 -3.41 8.43 -11.31
CA ARG A 373 -3.93 7.80 -12.53
C ARG A 373 -2.75 7.50 -13.46
N GLY A 374 -2.02 6.43 -13.17
CA GLY A 374 -1.03 5.89 -14.10
C GLY A 374 -1.69 5.09 -15.22
N GLU A 375 -0.92 4.75 -16.26
CA GLU A 375 -1.37 3.79 -17.25
C GLU A 375 -1.62 2.44 -16.56
N ALA A 376 -2.79 1.83 -16.81
CA ALA A 376 -3.20 0.58 -16.16
C ALA A 376 -2.15 -0.52 -16.29
N TYR A 377 -1.48 -0.59 -17.42
CA TYR A 377 -0.41 -1.56 -17.69
C TYR A 377 0.80 -1.37 -16.76
N GLU A 378 1.22 -0.13 -16.47
CA GLU A 378 2.35 0.14 -15.58
C GLU A 378 2.01 -0.23 -14.12
N VAL A 379 0.79 0.06 -13.68
CA VAL A 379 0.32 -0.30 -12.35
C VAL A 379 0.28 -1.82 -12.19
N LEU A 380 -0.28 -2.54 -13.17
CA LEU A 380 -0.37 -3.99 -13.17
C LEU A 380 1.02 -4.66 -13.19
N ASN A 381 1.95 -4.15 -13.99
CA ASN A 381 3.34 -4.65 -14.00
C ASN A 381 4.08 -4.38 -12.69
N SER A 382 3.89 -3.20 -12.11
CA SER A 382 4.49 -2.87 -10.81
C SER A 382 3.96 -3.77 -9.69
N MET A 383 2.68 -4.15 -9.77
CA MET A 383 2.09 -5.10 -8.83
C MET A 383 2.55 -6.54 -9.08
N ALA A 384 2.67 -6.98 -10.35
CA ALA A 384 3.22 -8.28 -10.67
C ALA A 384 4.66 -8.42 -10.14
N ALA A 385 5.45 -7.36 -10.21
CA ALA A 385 6.80 -7.32 -9.63
C ALA A 385 6.80 -7.55 -8.11
N ALA A 386 5.75 -7.16 -7.37
CA ALA A 386 5.66 -7.36 -5.92
C ALA A 386 5.63 -8.85 -5.52
N PHE A 387 5.12 -9.73 -6.37
CA PHE A 387 5.20 -11.18 -6.18
C PHE A 387 6.23 -11.86 -7.07
N ARG A 388 7.20 -11.12 -7.63
CA ARG A 388 8.22 -11.59 -8.58
C ARG A 388 7.59 -12.26 -9.79
N GLY A 389 6.50 -11.69 -10.28
CA GLY A 389 5.71 -12.23 -11.36
C GLY A 389 5.86 -11.44 -12.65
N MET A 390 5.42 -12.06 -13.70
CA MET A 390 5.14 -11.45 -14.99
C MET A 390 3.82 -11.99 -15.53
N LEU A 391 3.23 -11.24 -16.42
CA LEU A 391 1.98 -11.59 -17.05
C LEU A 391 2.23 -11.89 -18.52
N TYR A 392 1.54 -12.88 -19.03
CA TYR A 392 1.45 -13.08 -20.46
C TYR A 392 0.02 -13.42 -20.87
N PHE A 393 -0.26 -13.17 -22.12
CA PHE A 393 -1.56 -13.45 -22.70
C PHE A 393 -1.45 -14.72 -23.56
N SER A 394 -2.26 -15.72 -23.24
CA SER A 394 -2.26 -17.00 -23.95
C SER A 394 -3.71 -17.45 -24.17
N GLU A 395 -4.04 -17.77 -25.42
CA GLU A 395 -5.36 -18.31 -25.81
C GLU A 395 -6.56 -17.49 -25.28
N GLY A 396 -6.43 -16.16 -25.26
CA GLY A 396 -7.47 -15.27 -24.73
C GLY A 396 -7.51 -15.17 -23.21
N THR A 397 -6.53 -15.76 -22.50
CA THR A 397 -6.46 -15.78 -21.03
C THR A 397 -5.21 -15.10 -20.53
N ILE A 398 -5.35 -14.31 -19.47
CA ILE A 398 -4.23 -13.70 -18.72
C ILE A 398 -3.70 -14.75 -17.73
N VAL A 399 -2.46 -15.13 -17.91
CA VAL A 399 -1.76 -16.11 -17.06
C VAL A 399 -0.70 -15.40 -16.24
N GLY A 400 -0.75 -15.58 -14.93
CA GLY A 400 0.30 -15.12 -14.01
C GLY A 400 1.42 -16.15 -13.88
N ILE A 401 2.65 -15.70 -14.06
CA ILE A 401 3.84 -16.49 -13.79
C ILE A 401 4.58 -15.88 -12.60
N GLN A 402 5.16 -16.74 -11.76
CA GLN A 402 5.98 -16.32 -10.63
C GLN A 402 7.35 -16.98 -10.69
N ASP A 403 8.38 -16.20 -10.37
CA ASP A 403 9.72 -16.74 -10.13
C ASP A 403 9.78 -17.45 -8.78
N LYS A 404 9.52 -18.76 -8.82
CA LYS A 404 9.53 -19.67 -7.68
C LYS A 404 10.12 -21.03 -8.08
N PRO A 405 10.48 -21.89 -7.10
CA PRO A 405 10.92 -23.24 -7.41
C PRO A 405 9.86 -24.01 -8.19
N LYS A 406 10.28 -24.59 -9.33
CA LYS A 406 9.42 -25.41 -10.17
C LYS A 406 10.19 -26.64 -10.64
N PRO A 407 9.54 -27.80 -10.81
CA PRO A 407 10.15 -28.96 -11.44
C PRO A 407 10.46 -28.69 -12.92
N VAL A 408 11.33 -29.50 -13.50
CA VAL A 408 11.59 -29.49 -14.94
C VAL A 408 10.38 -30.06 -15.67
N SER A 409 9.76 -29.27 -16.56
CA SER A 409 8.59 -29.67 -17.34
C SER A 409 8.93 -30.45 -18.60
N LYS A 410 10.02 -30.06 -19.27
CA LYS A 410 10.53 -30.73 -20.48
C LYS A 410 12.03 -30.72 -20.55
N ILE A 411 12.56 -31.67 -21.34
CA ILE A 411 13.99 -31.82 -21.52
C ILE A 411 14.31 -31.83 -23.02
N PHE A 412 15.35 -31.07 -23.39
CA PHE A 412 15.81 -30.90 -24.75
C PHE A 412 17.24 -31.37 -24.89
N SER A 413 17.49 -32.05 -26.01
CA SER A 413 18.79 -32.50 -26.44
C SER A 413 18.89 -32.39 -27.98
N PRO A 414 20.04 -32.55 -28.60
CA PRO A 414 20.13 -32.54 -30.08
C PRO A 414 19.20 -33.52 -30.80
N SER A 415 18.64 -34.50 -30.09
CA SER A 415 17.73 -35.48 -30.69
C SER A 415 16.27 -35.01 -30.85
N ASN A 416 15.86 -33.93 -30.16
CA ASN A 416 14.49 -33.39 -30.21
C ASN A 416 14.44 -31.88 -30.43
N VAL A 417 15.53 -31.27 -30.87
CA VAL A 417 15.60 -29.89 -31.36
C VAL A 417 15.86 -29.84 -32.85
N ILE A 418 15.48 -28.76 -33.50
CA ILE A 418 15.72 -28.58 -34.93
C ILE A 418 17.18 -28.18 -35.13
N GLN A 419 17.91 -28.96 -35.91
CA GLN A 419 19.25 -28.63 -36.33
C GLN A 419 19.19 -27.97 -37.70
N GLN A 420 19.78 -26.80 -37.84
CA GLN A 420 19.90 -26.13 -39.12
C GLN A 420 21.07 -26.74 -39.90
N VAL A 421 20.78 -27.13 -41.13
CA VAL A 421 21.78 -27.60 -42.08
C VAL A 421 21.80 -26.66 -43.28
N ASP A 422 22.94 -26.46 -43.88
CA ASP A 422 23.10 -25.72 -45.12
C ASP A 422 22.69 -26.54 -46.35
N ASP A 423 22.76 -25.95 -47.53
CA ASP A 423 22.42 -26.61 -48.80
C ASP A 423 23.33 -27.82 -49.13
N SER A 424 24.47 -27.97 -48.48
CA SER A 424 25.37 -29.12 -48.60
C SER A 424 25.05 -30.23 -47.60
N GLY A 425 24.09 -30.01 -46.68
CA GLY A 425 23.75 -30.93 -45.60
C GLY A 425 24.68 -30.87 -44.41
N GLU A 426 25.59 -29.90 -44.38
CA GLU A 426 26.43 -29.66 -43.20
C GLU A 426 25.70 -28.79 -42.16
N VAL A 427 26.02 -29.00 -40.89
CA VAL A 427 25.42 -28.24 -39.76
C VAL A 427 25.86 -26.79 -39.86
N SER A 428 24.92 -25.89 -40.18
CA SER A 428 25.16 -24.46 -40.32
C SER A 428 25.15 -23.70 -38.99
N GLU A 429 24.34 -24.15 -38.03
CA GLU A 429 24.22 -23.55 -36.69
C GLU A 429 24.17 -24.63 -35.61
N PRO A 430 24.70 -24.37 -34.41
CA PRO A 430 24.59 -25.29 -33.28
C PRO A 430 23.14 -25.45 -32.87
N CYS A 431 22.73 -26.63 -32.37
CA CYS A 431 21.40 -26.90 -31.87
C CYS A 431 20.97 -25.92 -30.74
N PHE A 432 21.94 -25.51 -29.95
CA PHE A 432 21.76 -24.57 -28.84
C PHE A 432 22.74 -23.42 -28.97
N SER A 433 22.23 -22.19 -28.99
CA SER A 433 23.06 -20.97 -28.97
C SER A 433 23.04 -20.38 -27.56
N TYR A 434 24.21 -20.08 -27.03
CA TYR A 434 24.33 -19.54 -25.67
C TYR A 434 24.91 -18.12 -25.68
N GLU A 435 24.28 -17.24 -24.95
CA GLU A 435 24.76 -15.88 -24.73
C GLU A 435 24.94 -15.63 -23.24
N GLY A 436 26.12 -15.17 -22.82
CA GLY A 436 26.40 -14.81 -21.44
C GLY A 436 26.19 -13.31 -21.19
N THR A 437 25.62 -12.94 -20.04
CA THR A 437 25.56 -11.54 -19.62
C THR A 437 26.97 -10.97 -19.40
N ALA A 438 27.18 -9.75 -19.88
CA ALA A 438 28.47 -9.09 -19.72
C ALA A 438 28.80 -8.89 -18.22
N ARG A 439 30.03 -9.18 -17.83
CA ARG A 439 30.51 -8.99 -16.45
C ARG A 439 30.29 -7.55 -15.92
N LYS A 440 30.28 -6.57 -16.84
CA LYS A 440 30.04 -5.16 -16.52
C LYS A 440 28.60 -4.84 -16.12
N ALA A 441 27.64 -5.66 -16.50
CA ALA A 441 26.22 -5.45 -16.20
C ALA A 441 25.81 -5.95 -14.80
N ARG A 442 26.61 -6.84 -14.19
CA ARG A 442 26.28 -7.47 -12.89
C ARG A 442 26.26 -6.46 -11.76
N LYS A 443 25.19 -6.48 -11.00
CA LYS A 443 25.00 -5.66 -9.79
C LYS A 443 25.56 -6.37 -8.57
N THR A 444 26.15 -5.61 -7.67
CA THR A 444 26.79 -6.13 -6.44
C THR A 444 26.21 -5.49 -5.18
N VAL A 445 25.43 -4.42 -5.35
CA VAL A 445 24.70 -3.73 -4.28
C VAL A 445 23.30 -3.42 -4.75
N ALA A 446 22.32 -3.65 -3.89
CA ALA A 446 20.93 -3.28 -4.11
C ALA A 446 20.45 -2.30 -3.03
N LEU A 447 19.90 -1.18 -3.46
CA LEU A 447 19.27 -0.17 -2.61
C LEU A 447 17.75 -0.30 -2.80
N ILE A 448 17.07 -0.84 -1.81
CA ILE A 448 15.64 -1.14 -1.90
C ILE A 448 14.86 -0.14 -1.07
N SER A 449 14.10 0.75 -1.72
CA SER A 449 13.21 1.68 -1.04
C SER A 449 11.91 1.00 -0.65
N TRP A 450 11.53 1.12 0.63
CA TRP A 450 10.31 0.55 1.21
C TRP A 450 9.68 1.53 2.21
N ASN A 451 8.44 1.30 2.64
CA ASN A 451 7.73 2.18 3.55
C ASN A 451 7.65 1.56 4.96
N ASP A 452 8.19 2.25 5.97
CA ASP A 452 8.28 1.74 7.36
C ASP A 452 7.01 2.06 8.16
N PRO A 453 6.19 1.05 8.54
CA PRO A 453 4.99 1.27 9.35
C PRO A 453 5.28 1.91 10.72
N ASN A 454 6.47 1.65 11.29
CA ASN A 454 6.85 2.19 12.59
C ASN A 454 7.24 3.67 12.55
N ASP A 455 7.42 4.22 11.35
CA ASP A 455 7.73 5.63 11.12
C ASP A 455 6.72 6.25 10.14
N GLN A 456 5.43 6.04 10.42
CA GLN A 456 4.29 6.58 9.66
C GLN A 456 4.41 6.34 8.14
N TYR A 457 4.86 5.15 7.76
CA TYR A 457 5.09 4.76 6.36
C TYR A 457 6.08 5.66 5.60
N SER A 458 6.99 6.32 6.32
CA SER A 458 8.08 7.07 5.68
C SER A 458 8.96 6.15 4.84
N SER A 459 9.49 6.68 3.74
CA SER A 459 10.37 5.90 2.86
C SER A 459 11.73 5.66 3.51
N LYS A 460 12.12 4.41 3.60
CA LYS A 460 13.44 3.94 4.08
C LYS A 460 14.15 3.21 2.95
N ILE A 461 15.46 3.06 3.09
CA ILE A 461 16.29 2.29 2.16
C ILE A 461 16.90 1.12 2.90
N GLU A 462 16.67 -0.08 2.37
CA GLU A 462 17.40 -1.28 2.76
C GLU A 462 18.60 -1.47 1.85
N TYR A 463 19.78 -1.57 2.47
CA TYR A 463 21.05 -1.78 1.79
C TYR A 463 21.41 -3.26 1.80
N VAL A 464 21.51 -3.85 0.63
CA VAL A 464 21.85 -5.26 0.44
C VAL A 464 23.11 -5.35 -0.37
N GLU A 465 24.13 -6.04 0.14
CA GLU A 465 25.41 -6.21 -0.55
C GLU A 465 25.75 -7.68 -0.79
N ASP A 466 26.42 -7.92 -1.91
CA ASP A 466 27.15 -9.15 -2.19
C ASP A 466 28.65 -8.86 -2.08
N ARG A 467 29.26 -9.28 -0.98
CA ARG A 467 30.68 -9.02 -0.69
C ARG A 467 31.61 -9.70 -1.69
N ASP A 468 31.31 -10.95 -2.02
CA ASP A 468 32.11 -11.71 -2.99
C ASP A 468 32.01 -11.09 -4.38
N GLY A 469 30.83 -10.60 -4.73
CA GLY A 469 30.59 -9.85 -5.96
C GLY A 469 31.32 -8.51 -5.99
N ILE A 470 31.35 -7.78 -4.90
CA ILE A 470 32.09 -6.50 -4.79
C ILE A 470 33.61 -6.75 -4.98
N GLU A 471 34.16 -7.81 -4.38
CA GLU A 471 35.58 -8.18 -4.55
C GLU A 471 35.92 -8.53 -5.99
N ARG A 472 35.00 -9.24 -6.71
CA ARG A 472 35.24 -9.72 -8.09
C ARG A 472 34.93 -8.67 -9.15
N TYR A 473 33.88 -7.86 -8.97
CA TYR A 473 33.33 -7.00 -10.02
C TYR A 473 33.35 -5.52 -9.66
N GLY A 474 33.75 -5.16 -8.42
CA GLY A 474 33.68 -3.81 -7.88
C GLY A 474 32.28 -3.43 -7.42
N TYR A 475 32.17 -2.25 -6.79
CA TYR A 475 30.92 -1.70 -6.31
C TYR A 475 30.01 -1.25 -7.47
N ARG A 476 28.84 -1.84 -7.57
CA ARG A 476 27.84 -1.53 -8.60
C ARG A 476 26.44 -1.61 -8.02
N GLU A 477 25.79 -0.49 -7.93
CA GLU A 477 24.48 -0.39 -7.32
C GLU A 477 23.32 -0.55 -8.30
N ALA A 478 22.21 -1.06 -7.79
CA ALA A 478 20.89 -1.00 -8.39
C ALA A 478 19.92 -0.38 -7.38
N GLU A 479 19.20 0.65 -7.78
CA GLU A 479 18.12 1.23 -6.99
C GLU A 479 16.79 0.65 -7.43
N ILE A 480 16.00 0.13 -6.48
CA ILE A 480 14.65 -0.39 -6.73
C ILE A 480 13.68 0.20 -5.71
N ARG A 481 12.59 0.76 -6.21
CA ARG A 481 11.44 1.10 -5.39
C ARG A 481 10.56 -0.15 -5.24
N ALA A 482 10.59 -0.77 -4.05
CA ALA A 482 9.74 -1.91 -3.75
C ALA A 482 8.30 -1.44 -3.46
N PHE A 483 7.54 -1.21 -4.53
CA PHE A 483 6.17 -0.69 -4.45
C PHE A 483 5.30 -1.61 -3.60
N GLY A 484 4.58 -1.03 -2.63
CA GLY A 484 3.71 -1.77 -1.71
C GLY A 484 4.42 -2.59 -0.63
N THR A 485 5.75 -2.53 -0.54
CA THR A 485 6.51 -3.23 0.52
C THR A 485 6.57 -2.40 1.78
N THR A 486 6.09 -2.98 2.88
CA THR A 486 6.07 -2.36 4.22
C THR A 486 6.86 -3.17 5.26
N SER A 487 7.59 -4.20 4.83
CA SER A 487 8.47 -5.00 5.68
C SER A 487 9.93 -4.82 5.27
N GLN A 488 10.79 -4.57 6.24
CA GLN A 488 12.24 -4.53 6.06
C GLN A 488 12.78 -5.90 5.61
N GLY A 489 12.26 -7.00 6.20
CA GLY A 489 12.65 -8.35 5.81
C GLY A 489 12.30 -8.65 4.36
N GLN A 490 11.11 -8.24 3.91
CA GLN A 490 10.73 -8.38 2.50
C GLN A 490 11.62 -7.53 1.59
N ALA A 491 11.95 -6.30 1.96
CA ALA A 491 12.88 -5.44 1.20
C ALA A 491 14.27 -6.08 1.06
N GLN A 492 14.80 -6.64 2.15
CA GLN A 492 16.05 -7.39 2.16
C GLN A 492 16.00 -8.59 1.21
N ARG A 493 14.92 -9.39 1.23
CA ARG A 493 14.75 -10.53 0.32
C ARG A 493 14.62 -10.11 -1.15
N ILE A 494 14.02 -8.97 -1.44
CA ILE A 494 13.97 -8.41 -2.81
C ILE A 494 15.40 -8.09 -3.29
N GLY A 495 16.19 -7.40 -2.47
CA GLY A 495 17.58 -7.10 -2.82
C GLY A 495 18.44 -8.33 -3.02
N ARG A 496 18.34 -9.33 -2.13
CA ARG A 496 19.06 -10.60 -2.25
C ARG A 496 18.66 -11.37 -3.51
N TRP A 497 17.36 -11.47 -3.77
CA TRP A 497 16.86 -12.13 -4.98
C TRP A 497 17.42 -11.49 -6.25
N LEU A 498 17.46 -10.15 -6.30
CA LEU A 498 18.04 -9.41 -7.42
C LEU A 498 19.52 -9.76 -7.63
N LEU A 499 20.32 -9.63 -6.57
CA LEU A 499 21.76 -9.89 -6.66
C LEU A 499 22.07 -11.34 -7.01
N LEU A 500 21.35 -12.30 -6.40
CA LEU A 500 21.51 -13.72 -6.71
C LEU A 500 21.05 -14.06 -8.13
N THR A 501 20.01 -13.41 -8.65
CA THR A 501 19.59 -13.58 -10.04
C THR A 501 20.70 -13.15 -11.00
N ASP A 502 21.29 -11.97 -10.78
CA ASP A 502 22.40 -11.48 -11.62
C ASP A 502 23.65 -12.36 -11.57
N GLN A 503 23.89 -13.04 -10.44
CA GLN A 503 25.06 -13.88 -10.26
C GLN A 503 24.88 -15.30 -10.80
N LEU A 504 23.72 -15.91 -10.52
CA LEU A 504 23.48 -17.32 -10.79
C LEU A 504 22.84 -17.54 -12.17
N GLU A 505 22.01 -16.61 -12.65
CA GLU A 505 21.25 -16.71 -13.90
C GLU A 505 21.90 -15.86 -15.02
N TYR A 506 23.19 -16.07 -15.26
CA TYR A 506 24.05 -15.23 -16.10
C TYR A 506 24.14 -15.64 -17.59
N GLU A 507 23.44 -16.66 -18.01
CA GLU A 507 23.51 -17.19 -19.38
C GLU A 507 22.10 -17.40 -19.92
N THR A 508 21.89 -17.08 -21.18
CA THR A 508 20.68 -17.42 -21.92
C THR A 508 20.96 -18.51 -22.93
N VAL A 509 19.92 -19.23 -23.32
CA VAL A 509 19.95 -20.22 -24.36
C VAL A 509 18.85 -19.97 -25.37
N THR A 510 19.17 -20.08 -26.65
CA THR A 510 18.21 -20.03 -27.76
C THR A 510 18.30 -21.30 -28.57
N PHE A 511 17.15 -21.88 -28.87
CA PHE A 511 17.07 -23.09 -29.72
C PHE A 511 15.71 -23.15 -30.43
N LYS A 512 15.60 -24.01 -31.43
CA LYS A 512 14.41 -24.16 -32.26
C LYS A 512 13.83 -25.55 -32.09
N VAL A 513 12.51 -25.63 -31.94
CA VAL A 513 11.78 -26.90 -31.80
C VAL A 513 10.56 -26.93 -32.73
N ALA A 514 10.11 -28.10 -33.10
CA ALA A 514 8.90 -28.31 -33.88
C ALA A 514 7.66 -28.35 -32.93
N THR A 515 6.80 -29.31 -33.14
CA THR A 515 5.52 -29.48 -32.40
C THR A 515 5.67 -29.57 -30.86
N GLU A 516 6.84 -30.05 -30.36
CA GLU A 516 7.10 -30.10 -28.93
C GLU A 516 7.14 -28.71 -28.28
N GLY A 517 7.41 -27.66 -29.06
CA GLY A 517 7.40 -26.26 -28.57
C GLY A 517 6.02 -25.76 -28.17
N PHE A 518 4.94 -26.27 -28.78
CA PHE A 518 3.59 -25.85 -28.45
C PHE A 518 3.10 -26.27 -27.05
N PHE A 519 3.83 -27.21 -26.42
CA PHE A 519 3.52 -27.70 -25.07
C PHE A 519 4.40 -27.09 -23.98
N ILE A 520 5.15 -26.03 -24.28
CA ILE A 520 5.96 -25.29 -23.33
C ILE A 520 5.29 -23.94 -23.11
N LEU A 521 5.34 -23.44 -21.88
CA LEU A 521 4.83 -22.13 -21.56
C LEU A 521 5.94 -21.22 -21.00
N PRO A 522 5.87 -19.91 -21.22
CA PRO A 522 6.75 -18.97 -20.54
C PRO A 522 6.72 -19.18 -19.03
N GLY A 523 7.88 -19.09 -18.36
CA GLY A 523 8.02 -19.33 -16.91
C GLY A 523 8.13 -20.78 -16.49
N GLU A 524 8.06 -21.74 -17.40
CA GLU A 524 8.39 -23.14 -17.12
C GLU A 524 9.90 -23.37 -17.08
N ILE A 525 10.30 -24.41 -16.34
CA ILE A 525 11.70 -24.82 -16.25
C ILE A 525 11.92 -25.98 -17.19
N ILE A 526 12.86 -25.80 -18.09
CA ILE A 526 13.29 -26.81 -19.06
C ILE A 526 14.70 -27.29 -18.74
N GLY A 527 14.96 -28.55 -19.04
CA GLY A 527 16.31 -29.15 -18.97
C GLY A 527 16.95 -29.18 -20.34
N ILE A 528 18.22 -28.80 -20.44
CA ILE A 528 19.01 -28.87 -21.66
C ILE A 528 20.19 -29.78 -21.43
N ALA A 529 20.25 -30.84 -22.25
CA ALA A 529 21.35 -31.78 -22.30
C ALA A 529 22.13 -31.56 -23.60
N ASP A 530 23.10 -30.64 -23.57
CA ASP A 530 23.95 -30.32 -24.70
C ASP A 530 25.30 -30.99 -24.54
N PRO A 531 25.69 -31.93 -25.45
CA PRO A 531 26.98 -32.58 -25.44
C PRO A 531 28.15 -31.61 -25.57
N ALA A 532 27.96 -30.48 -26.28
CA ALA A 532 29.02 -29.48 -26.45
C ALA A 532 29.39 -28.80 -25.10
N LYS A 533 28.47 -28.69 -24.17
CA LYS A 533 28.71 -28.17 -22.81
C LYS A 533 29.06 -29.25 -21.79
N GLY A 534 28.53 -30.48 -21.97
CA GLY A 534 28.74 -31.62 -21.05
C GLY A 534 29.93 -32.51 -21.39
N GLY A 535 30.51 -32.41 -22.57
CA GLY A 535 31.64 -33.25 -23.04
C GLY A 535 31.31 -34.71 -23.32
N LYS A 536 30.06 -35.13 -23.10
CA LYS A 536 29.55 -36.47 -23.37
C LYS A 536 28.12 -36.39 -23.90
N ARG A 537 27.68 -37.41 -24.66
CA ARG A 537 26.30 -37.53 -25.11
C ARG A 537 25.44 -38.05 -23.94
N PHE A 538 24.65 -37.19 -23.38
CA PHE A 538 23.76 -37.50 -22.24
C PHE A 538 22.30 -37.70 -22.63
N GLY A 539 21.94 -37.81 -23.90
CA GLY A 539 20.54 -37.96 -24.31
C GLY A 539 20.41 -38.58 -25.71
N GLY A 540 19.22 -39.08 -26.00
CA GLY A 540 18.90 -39.74 -27.27
C GLY A 540 17.46 -40.25 -27.32
N ARG A 541 17.23 -41.33 -28.12
CA ARG A 541 15.93 -41.95 -28.28
C ARG A 541 15.90 -43.36 -27.71
N VAL A 542 14.80 -43.74 -27.07
CA VAL A 542 14.54 -45.08 -26.57
C VAL A 542 14.39 -46.03 -27.77
N THR A 543 15.17 -47.13 -27.79
CA THR A 543 15.04 -48.16 -28.81
C THR A 543 14.15 -49.34 -28.38
N ALA A 544 14.12 -49.63 -27.08
CA ALA A 544 13.24 -50.60 -26.45
C ALA A 544 13.12 -50.25 -24.95
N ALA A 545 12.03 -50.58 -24.32
CA ALA A 545 11.88 -50.39 -22.88
C ALA A 545 10.98 -51.43 -22.22
N THR A 546 11.22 -51.64 -20.94
CA THR A 546 10.34 -52.31 -20.01
C THR A 546 10.04 -51.34 -18.84
N THR A 547 9.29 -51.75 -17.86
CA THR A 547 9.09 -50.93 -16.64
C THR A 547 10.36 -50.79 -15.79
N THR A 548 11.35 -51.69 -15.94
CA THR A 548 12.57 -51.75 -15.11
C THR A 548 13.86 -51.49 -15.87
N SER A 549 13.79 -51.39 -17.21
CA SER A 549 14.96 -51.14 -18.04
C SER A 549 14.61 -50.30 -19.29
N VAL A 550 15.55 -49.50 -19.75
CA VAL A 550 15.43 -48.68 -20.94
C VAL A 550 16.67 -48.92 -21.83
N SER A 551 16.41 -49.34 -23.07
CA SER A 551 17.45 -49.47 -24.08
C SER A 551 17.61 -48.17 -24.86
N ILE A 552 18.85 -47.74 -25.04
CA ILE A 552 19.22 -46.43 -25.60
C ILE A 552 19.82 -46.61 -27.00
N ASP A 553 19.72 -45.59 -27.85
CA ASP A 553 20.09 -45.56 -29.25
C ASP A 553 21.61 -45.47 -29.51
N ALA A 554 22.39 -45.24 -28.45
CA ALA A 554 23.86 -45.25 -28.54
C ALA A 554 24.48 -45.81 -27.26
N PRO A 555 25.65 -46.48 -27.33
CA PRO A 555 26.33 -46.97 -26.15
C PRO A 555 26.74 -45.80 -25.22
N PHE A 556 26.56 -46.02 -23.91
CA PHE A 556 26.95 -45.07 -22.88
C PHE A 556 27.89 -45.75 -21.87
N THR A 557 28.99 -45.09 -21.52
CA THR A 557 29.92 -45.58 -20.51
C THR A 557 29.51 -45.13 -19.13
N ILE A 558 28.96 -46.03 -18.31
CA ILE A 558 28.67 -45.81 -16.90
C ILE A 558 30.00 -45.73 -16.14
N GLY A 559 30.24 -44.62 -15.45
CA GLY A 559 31.40 -44.41 -14.57
C GLY A 559 31.09 -44.74 -13.12
N ALA A 560 31.96 -44.30 -12.21
CA ALA A 560 31.78 -44.49 -10.76
C ALA A 560 30.82 -43.48 -10.10
N PHE A 561 30.00 -42.83 -10.89
CA PHE A 561 29.05 -41.79 -10.41
C PHE A 561 27.63 -42.36 -10.31
N SER A 562 26.77 -41.63 -9.56
CA SER A 562 25.35 -41.92 -9.57
C SER A 562 24.72 -41.29 -10.82
N TYR A 563 23.90 -42.07 -11.54
CA TYR A 563 23.21 -41.61 -12.74
C TYR A 563 21.71 -41.60 -12.50
N LEU A 564 21.06 -40.52 -12.95
CA LEU A 564 19.60 -40.37 -12.94
C LEU A 564 19.11 -40.34 -14.39
N LEU A 565 18.29 -41.32 -14.78
CA LEU A 565 17.63 -41.36 -16.07
C LEU A 565 16.36 -40.56 -16.03
N TYR A 566 16.18 -39.62 -16.93
CA TYR A 566 14.92 -38.98 -17.25
C TYR A 566 14.39 -39.54 -18.56
N VAL A 567 13.11 -39.92 -18.58
CA VAL A 567 12.45 -40.44 -19.77
C VAL A 567 11.05 -39.87 -19.91
N THR A 568 10.67 -39.53 -21.15
CA THR A 568 9.33 -39.03 -21.46
C THR A 568 8.38 -40.20 -21.62
N MET A 569 7.26 -40.19 -20.87
CA MET A 569 6.22 -41.21 -20.93
C MET A 569 5.22 -40.93 -22.05
N GLU A 570 4.29 -41.86 -22.31
CA GLU A 570 3.25 -41.75 -23.33
C GLU A 570 2.30 -40.56 -23.15
N ASP A 571 2.03 -40.21 -21.89
CA ASP A 571 1.20 -39.05 -21.51
C ASP A 571 1.93 -37.71 -21.56
N GLY A 572 3.20 -37.70 -22.02
CA GLY A 572 4.06 -36.54 -22.08
C GLY A 572 4.74 -36.17 -20.76
N SER A 573 4.45 -36.88 -19.66
CA SER A 573 5.11 -36.66 -18.38
C SER A 573 6.56 -37.13 -18.43
N ILE A 574 7.43 -36.49 -17.62
CA ILE A 574 8.83 -36.87 -17.47
C ILE A 574 9.00 -37.55 -16.12
N LEU A 575 9.46 -38.78 -16.17
CA LEU A 575 9.80 -39.53 -14.97
C LEU A 575 11.29 -39.73 -14.84
N SER A 576 11.81 -39.69 -13.61
CA SER A 576 13.22 -39.96 -13.33
C SER A 576 13.38 -41.20 -12.48
N ARG A 577 14.44 -41.97 -12.75
CA ARG A 577 14.84 -43.14 -11.97
C ARG A 577 16.37 -43.24 -11.90
N THR A 578 16.87 -43.66 -10.75
CA THR A 578 18.31 -43.93 -10.60
C THR A 578 18.68 -45.15 -11.39
N VAL A 579 19.80 -45.07 -12.13
CA VAL A 579 20.38 -46.18 -12.87
C VAL A 579 21.29 -47.00 -11.97
N VAL A 580 21.14 -48.31 -12.01
CA VAL A 580 21.86 -49.27 -11.13
C VAL A 580 22.88 -50.14 -11.88
N ASN A 581 23.20 -49.82 -13.14
CA ASN A 581 24.19 -50.53 -13.88
C ASN A 581 25.57 -50.47 -13.21
N ALA A 582 26.33 -51.54 -13.30
CA ALA A 582 27.75 -51.53 -12.95
C ALA A 582 28.55 -50.64 -13.93
N PRO A 583 29.70 -50.09 -13.51
CA PRO A 583 30.59 -49.36 -14.44
C PRO A 583 30.96 -50.18 -15.67
N GLY A 584 30.89 -49.53 -16.85
CA GLY A 584 31.14 -50.16 -18.12
C GLY A 584 30.29 -49.58 -19.24
N GLU A 585 30.56 -49.96 -20.47
CA GLU A 585 29.79 -49.55 -21.65
C GLU A 585 28.50 -50.36 -21.73
N THR A 586 27.38 -49.71 -21.94
CA THR A 586 26.05 -50.33 -22.02
C THR A 586 25.14 -49.57 -22.98
N THR A 587 24.23 -50.32 -23.60
CA THR A 587 23.07 -49.77 -24.34
C THR A 587 21.75 -49.98 -23.61
N MET A 588 21.78 -50.66 -22.44
CA MET A 588 20.59 -50.90 -21.61
C MET A 588 20.79 -50.38 -20.20
N LEU A 589 19.94 -49.48 -19.81
CA LEU A 589 19.93 -48.86 -18.48
C LEU A 589 18.94 -49.58 -17.57
N SER A 590 19.42 -50.17 -16.48
CA SER A 590 18.62 -50.82 -15.45
C SER A 590 18.24 -49.82 -14.38
N LEU A 591 16.97 -49.83 -13.95
CA LEU A 591 16.40 -48.82 -13.05
C LEU A 591 16.30 -49.34 -11.62
N SER A 592 16.52 -48.49 -10.64
CA SER A 592 16.43 -48.79 -9.20
C SER A 592 14.99 -49.10 -8.73
N SER A 593 13.99 -48.57 -9.43
CA SER A 593 12.57 -48.83 -9.19
C SER A 593 11.77 -48.79 -10.50
N PRO A 594 10.65 -49.52 -10.60
CA PRO A 594 9.87 -49.59 -11.83
C PRO A 594 9.28 -48.23 -12.22
N LEU A 595 9.15 -48.02 -13.54
CA LEU A 595 8.27 -47.00 -14.09
C LEU A 595 6.82 -47.52 -14.07
N PRO A 596 5.81 -46.62 -14.05
CA PRO A 596 4.39 -47.01 -14.07
C PRO A 596 4.01 -47.83 -15.33
N SER A 597 4.62 -47.50 -16.47
CA SER A 597 4.48 -48.19 -17.74
C SER A 597 5.82 -48.20 -18.48
N ALA A 598 5.97 -48.99 -19.53
CA ALA A 598 7.14 -48.94 -20.40
C ALA A 598 7.07 -47.69 -21.27
N PRO A 599 8.15 -46.88 -21.34
CA PRO A 599 8.24 -45.79 -22.31
C PRO A 599 8.09 -46.27 -23.76
N LEU A 600 7.50 -45.43 -24.60
CA LEU A 600 7.37 -45.74 -26.03
C LEU A 600 8.74 -45.74 -26.73
N VAL A 601 8.87 -46.55 -27.79
CA VAL A 601 10.00 -46.47 -28.67
C VAL A 601 10.05 -45.08 -29.31
N ASN A 602 11.24 -44.52 -29.46
CA ASN A 602 11.53 -43.15 -29.88
C ASN A 602 11.20 -42.05 -28.84
N SER A 603 10.77 -42.40 -27.64
CA SER A 603 10.68 -41.41 -26.54
C SER A 603 12.06 -40.81 -26.27
N PRO A 604 12.14 -39.52 -25.99
CA PRO A 604 13.39 -38.90 -25.54
C PRO A 604 13.83 -39.45 -24.18
N TRP A 605 15.13 -39.71 -24.04
CA TRP A 605 15.74 -40.00 -22.76
C TRP A 605 16.95 -39.11 -22.52
N ILE A 606 17.23 -38.81 -21.24
CA ILE A 606 18.44 -38.11 -20.81
C ILE A 606 18.98 -38.74 -19.54
N LEU A 607 20.29 -38.81 -19.47
CA LEU A 607 21.04 -39.35 -18.35
C LEU A 607 21.80 -38.22 -17.66
N GLN A 608 21.54 -37.97 -16.40
CA GLN A 608 22.25 -37.03 -15.57
C GLN A 608 23.32 -37.74 -14.73
N GLU A 609 24.57 -37.29 -14.84
CA GLU A 609 25.72 -37.79 -14.05
C GLU A 609 25.92 -36.85 -12.84
N GLY A 610 25.52 -37.26 -11.66
CA GLY A 610 25.58 -36.40 -10.49
C GLY A 610 24.84 -35.05 -10.72
N ASN A 611 25.56 -33.94 -10.59
CA ASN A 611 25.07 -32.60 -10.95
C ASN A 611 25.45 -32.13 -12.35
N ALA A 612 26.16 -32.97 -13.14
CA ALA A 612 26.58 -32.66 -14.49
C ALA A 612 25.63 -33.26 -15.54
N GLY A 613 25.42 -32.58 -16.64
CA GLY A 613 24.75 -33.14 -17.82
C GLY A 613 23.44 -32.47 -18.22
N VAL A 614 22.59 -32.09 -17.29
CA VAL A 614 21.33 -31.34 -17.58
C VAL A 614 21.38 -29.98 -16.94
N ARG A 615 21.42 -28.94 -17.76
CA ARG A 615 21.34 -27.56 -17.29
C ARG A 615 19.90 -27.12 -17.31
N LYS A 616 19.44 -26.49 -16.23
CA LYS A 616 18.07 -25.99 -16.12
C LYS A 616 17.99 -24.56 -16.65
N PHE A 617 16.96 -24.27 -17.43
CA PHE A 617 16.67 -22.93 -17.94
C PHE A 617 15.21 -22.61 -17.73
N ARG A 618 14.93 -21.34 -17.41
CA ARG A 618 13.57 -20.83 -17.39
C ARG A 618 13.22 -20.27 -18.76
N VAL A 619 12.10 -20.68 -19.33
CA VAL A 619 11.58 -20.15 -20.58
C VAL A 619 11.16 -18.69 -20.35
N VAL A 620 11.74 -17.77 -21.12
CA VAL A 620 11.45 -16.34 -21.05
C VAL A 620 10.47 -15.94 -22.15
N SER A 621 10.75 -16.37 -23.38
CA SER A 621 9.89 -16.08 -24.52
C SER A 621 9.88 -17.21 -25.52
N MET A 622 8.83 -17.25 -26.29
CA MET A 622 8.61 -18.21 -27.37
C MET A 622 8.02 -17.46 -28.56
N VAL A 623 8.59 -17.73 -29.74
CA VAL A 623 8.13 -17.12 -30.99
C VAL A 623 7.91 -18.25 -31.99
N GLU A 624 6.68 -18.39 -32.45
CA GLU A 624 6.32 -19.34 -33.49
C GLU A 624 6.43 -18.69 -34.86
N ASN A 625 7.05 -19.39 -35.80
CA ASN A 625 7.14 -18.98 -37.19
C ASN A 625 7.13 -20.22 -38.07
N ASP A 626 6.14 -20.35 -38.96
CA ASP A 626 6.01 -21.46 -39.91
C ASP A 626 6.09 -22.88 -39.27
N GLY A 627 5.44 -23.05 -38.10
CA GLY A 627 5.45 -24.35 -37.39
C GLY A 627 6.74 -24.65 -36.62
N VAL A 628 7.69 -23.70 -36.59
CA VAL A 628 8.91 -23.77 -35.80
C VAL A 628 8.81 -22.80 -34.63
N VAL A 629 8.98 -23.30 -33.42
CA VAL A 629 9.00 -22.48 -32.20
C VAL A 629 10.44 -22.20 -31.79
N THR A 630 10.81 -20.93 -31.78
CA THR A 630 12.08 -20.46 -31.21
C THR A 630 11.88 -20.19 -29.73
N VAL A 631 12.65 -20.89 -28.89
CA VAL A 631 12.59 -20.80 -27.44
C VAL A 631 13.82 -20.04 -26.94
N LEU A 632 13.58 -19.00 -26.13
CA LEU A 632 14.61 -18.31 -25.37
C LEU A 632 14.45 -18.65 -23.90
N GLY A 633 15.49 -19.16 -23.27
CA GLY A 633 15.54 -19.50 -21.86
C GLY A 633 16.70 -18.83 -21.15
N THR A 634 16.50 -18.46 -19.87
CA THR A 634 17.56 -17.96 -18.97
C THR A 634 17.98 -19.07 -18.02
N LEU A 635 19.27 -19.18 -17.76
CA LEU A 635 19.81 -20.16 -16.80
C LEU A 635 19.03 -20.07 -15.48
N TYR A 636 18.69 -21.23 -14.93
CA TYR A 636 17.89 -21.33 -13.71
C TYR A 636 18.66 -22.08 -12.63
N ASP A 637 18.82 -21.46 -11.47
CA ASP A 637 19.43 -22.08 -10.29
C ASP A 637 18.46 -22.06 -9.10
N GLU A 638 18.09 -23.25 -8.65
CA GLU A 638 17.14 -23.43 -7.53
C GLU A 638 17.73 -22.97 -6.18
N ALA A 639 19.06 -22.97 -6.04
CA ALA A 639 19.73 -22.51 -4.82
C ALA A 639 19.45 -21.04 -4.52
N LYS A 640 19.12 -20.22 -5.54
CA LYS A 640 18.72 -18.82 -5.42
C LYS A 640 17.60 -18.62 -4.39
N PHE A 641 16.56 -19.47 -4.41
CA PHE A 641 15.39 -19.31 -3.55
C PHE A 641 15.71 -19.60 -2.08
N VAL A 642 16.44 -20.69 -1.83
CA VAL A 642 16.88 -21.04 -0.47
C VAL A 642 17.79 -19.96 0.10
N GLN A 643 18.71 -19.44 -0.69
CA GLN A 643 19.59 -18.35 -0.25
C GLN A 643 18.84 -17.04 -0.02
N THR A 644 17.86 -16.71 -0.88
CA THR A 644 17.03 -15.51 -0.72
C THR A 644 16.26 -15.52 0.61
N ASP A 645 15.69 -16.66 0.97
CA ASP A 645 14.84 -16.82 2.16
C ASP A 645 15.64 -17.23 3.40
N SER A 646 16.99 -17.37 3.31
CA SER A 646 17.82 -17.71 4.47
C SER A 646 17.81 -16.58 5.51
N GLU A 647 17.93 -16.95 6.78
CA GLU A 647 17.95 -16.00 7.89
C GLU A 647 19.09 -14.98 7.74
N THR A 648 18.74 -13.71 7.85
CA THR A 648 19.70 -12.59 7.86
C THR A 648 19.34 -11.68 9.01
N ILE A 649 20.28 -11.37 9.88
CA ILE A 649 20.05 -10.43 10.98
C ILE A 649 20.00 -9.02 10.38
N LEU A 650 18.85 -8.36 10.52
CA LEU A 650 18.65 -7.00 10.03
C LEU A 650 19.10 -5.97 11.06
N GLY A 651 19.74 -4.93 10.56
CA GLY A 651 20.08 -3.73 11.35
C GLY A 651 18.88 -2.75 11.42
N THR A 652 19.10 -1.63 12.13
CA THR A 652 18.10 -0.55 12.17
C THR A 652 17.92 0.05 10.77
N PRO A 653 16.66 0.27 10.31
CA PRO A 653 16.38 0.88 9.02
C PRO A 653 17.08 2.23 8.86
N ARG A 654 17.68 2.47 7.71
CA ARG A 654 18.35 3.73 7.41
C ARG A 654 17.40 4.67 6.69
N THR A 655 17.31 5.90 7.16
CA THR A 655 16.67 6.99 6.43
C THR A 655 17.58 7.41 5.28
N ARG A 656 17.03 7.78 4.13
CA ARG A 656 17.83 8.35 3.03
C ARG A 656 18.51 9.62 3.54
N VAL A 657 19.80 9.56 3.83
CA VAL A 657 20.60 10.75 4.09
C VAL A 657 20.94 11.31 2.72
N ALA A 658 20.36 12.45 2.38
CA ALA A 658 20.87 13.24 1.26
C ALA A 658 22.37 13.44 1.50
N SER A 659 23.18 13.10 0.52
CA SER A 659 24.63 13.03 0.51
C SER A 659 25.32 13.82 1.65
N VAL A 660 25.88 13.11 2.62
CA VAL A 660 26.74 13.72 3.63
C VAL A 660 28.08 14.04 2.96
N GLN A 661 28.30 15.30 2.62
CA GLN A 661 29.61 15.76 2.25
C GLN A 661 30.44 15.93 3.54
N ALA A 662 31.32 14.98 3.81
CA ALA A 662 32.34 15.18 4.82
C ALA A 662 33.36 16.18 4.29
N LEU A 663 33.37 17.38 4.86
CA LEU A 663 34.42 18.35 4.60
C LEU A 663 35.59 18.05 5.60
N PRO A 664 36.81 17.77 5.11
CA PRO A 664 37.95 17.65 5.98
C PRO A 664 38.31 19.04 6.54
N THR A 665 38.27 19.19 7.85
CA THR A 665 38.80 20.38 8.52
C THR A 665 40.33 20.32 8.61
N VAL A 666 40.99 21.36 8.16
CA VAL A 666 42.45 21.48 8.04
C VAL A 666 43.12 21.74 9.39
N ASN A 667 42.50 21.59 10.52
CA ASN A 667 43.17 21.71 11.84
C ASN A 667 42.62 20.71 12.83
N GLY A 668 43.42 19.68 13.07
CA GLY A 668 43.36 18.93 14.32
C GLY A 668 42.14 18.03 14.53
N GLY A 669 41.83 17.13 13.63
CA GLY A 669 41.20 15.85 13.95
C GLY A 669 39.72 15.84 14.34
N SER A 670 38.89 16.79 13.95
CA SER A 670 37.44 16.73 14.15
C SER A 670 36.69 16.75 12.83
N ILE A 671 35.83 15.74 12.60
CA ILE A 671 34.91 15.67 11.46
C ILE A 671 33.62 16.37 11.89
N VAL A 672 33.25 17.45 11.21
CA VAL A 672 31.96 18.11 11.39
C VAL A 672 31.03 17.63 10.28
N LEU A 673 29.98 16.92 10.69
CA LEU A 673 28.89 16.54 9.77
C LEU A 673 27.93 17.72 9.61
N GLY A 674 27.93 18.35 8.43
CA GLY A 674 26.96 19.38 8.09
C GLY A 674 25.74 18.77 7.41
N VAL A 675 24.55 19.07 7.90
CA VAL A 675 23.28 18.75 7.23
C VAL A 675 22.92 19.98 6.37
N PRO A 676 22.75 19.82 5.05
CA PRO A 676 22.18 20.94 4.25
C PRO A 676 20.71 21.12 4.60
N GLY A 677 20.29 22.38 4.78
CA GLY A 677 18.94 22.81 5.09
C GLY A 677 17.94 22.63 3.94
#